data_8cb6410214dd2fe38af473e744980b6b
#
_entry.id   8cb6410214dd2fe38af473e744980b6b
#
_cell.length_a   1.000
_cell.length_b   1.000
_cell.length_c   1.000
_cell.angle_alpha   90.00
_cell.angle_beta   90.00
_cell.angle_gamma   90.00
#
_symmetry.space_group_name_H-M   'P 1'
#
loop_
_entity.id
_entity.type
_entity.pdbx_description
1 polymer ?
#
loop_
_entity_poly.entity_id
_entity_poly.type
_entity_poly.pdbx_seq_one_letter_code
_entity_poly.pdbx_strand_id
1 'polypeptide(L)'
;MKKELYDLLDLGRIEGLVYSEENQPHDFLGASLTDSGVLIQSFFPNAVSVRVTGENLSAAMEKVDENGFFAVLLPGSRIPDYRMEIQYEDGRSESVQDPYNYEPQIPEKVLKKFCSGICYDIYDYLGAHPLTVDGVKGMNFAVWAPNAQRVSVVGDFNSWDGRALPMRKLSEYGVFELFVPGMGEGVLYKYEIKIPSGLTFLKKDPYGFGCEDRPEGASVTADLASYSWGDSAWMKERSGMNWKGLPLSVYQVHAGSWRPETEEGKESLNYRQLAAELADYVKKMGYTHVELLPVMEYSGDSSMGFSTAGFYSPASRFGSARDFMFFVDHMHQNGIGVILDWAPGHFSRDLSSLIGFDGTNLYEHHDPRQSLYAFDGSLTFNYGRPQVSNFLIANALFWTKVFHADALRLEDISRMLYLDYGKGPGQWVANLYGGNENLDAVEFFKHLNSIFHKESDGALTIAQDSSQWPMVTTPAEEDGLGFDYKWNRGFNDSLIEYMQLDPIFRGPHHSELIFSMVYNYSENFMLALDQEDVSGKNGSMYSQVPGRKQTKLANLRAMYGYMMLHPGKKLFAMGCEIAQKAALSPESGVDWKALDDEQNRQFRAYFAALLSFYRENPALYALDYSPEGFEWINNISANENMLVFLRRSAIEEETLLCVVNFSNLTYKNHKIGVPFHGKYKEILNSDSVVFGGEGNVNPRVKTSRADECDELPNSIRITVPALGISIFRCTRVELTKEEEEALREKARSAPKAGRKIVRKTAQKNPSSGKASPVKKGRTKRSLKEELEEKTQTEDYR
;
A
#
# COMPACT_ATOMS: atom_id res chain seq x y z
N MET A 1 7.81 62.65 -0.11
CA MET A 1 8.26 61.79 -1.24
C MET A 1 8.92 62.69 -2.30
N LYS A 2 10.11 62.30 -2.80
CA LYS A 2 10.70 63.06 -3.93
C LYS A 2 9.85 62.80 -5.17
N LYS A 3 9.56 63.86 -5.95
CA LYS A 3 8.73 63.79 -7.17
C LYS A 3 9.24 62.71 -8.15
N GLU A 4 10.54 62.57 -8.31
CA GLU A 4 11.19 61.56 -9.16
C GLU A 4 10.88 60.09 -8.73
N LEU A 5 10.79 59.79 -7.42
CA LEU A 5 10.39 58.48 -6.94
C LEU A 5 8.92 58.19 -7.27
N TYR A 6 8.03 59.19 -7.03
CA TYR A 6 6.59 58.99 -7.30
C TYR A 6 6.29 58.73 -8.78
N ASP A 7 7.00 59.40 -9.69
CA ASP A 7 6.80 59.28 -11.14
C ASP A 7 7.24 57.88 -11.67
N LEU A 8 8.00 57.11 -10.87
CA LEU A 8 8.45 55.75 -11.22
C LEU A 8 7.55 54.63 -10.65
N LEU A 9 6.60 54.94 -9.79
CA LEU A 9 5.75 53.96 -9.11
C LEU A 9 4.49 53.66 -9.90
N ASP A 10 4.17 52.36 -10.01
CA ASP A 10 2.89 51.88 -10.52
C ASP A 10 1.88 51.74 -9.38
N LEU A 11 1.07 52.80 -9.17
CA LEU A 11 0.09 52.86 -8.10
C LEU A 11 -0.99 51.77 -8.24
N GLY A 12 -1.32 51.34 -9.47
CA GLY A 12 -2.30 50.28 -9.69
C GLY A 12 -1.80 48.93 -9.21
N ARG A 13 -0.51 48.60 -9.44
CA ARG A 13 0.11 47.37 -8.93
C ARG A 13 0.31 47.43 -7.42
N ILE A 14 0.62 48.58 -6.84
CA ILE A 14 0.70 48.76 -5.39
C ILE A 14 -0.65 48.46 -4.76
N GLU A 15 -1.74 49.05 -5.33
CA GLU A 15 -3.10 48.75 -4.89
C GLU A 15 -3.42 47.24 -5.02
N GLY A 16 -3.09 46.64 -6.15
CA GLY A 16 -3.24 45.21 -6.39
C GLY A 16 -2.52 44.33 -5.32
N LEU A 17 -1.31 44.74 -4.89
CA LEU A 17 -0.57 44.07 -3.85
C LEU A 17 -1.25 44.25 -2.47
N VAL A 18 -1.68 45.45 -2.11
CA VAL A 18 -2.37 45.76 -0.86
C VAL A 18 -3.67 44.95 -0.73
N TYR A 19 -4.42 44.78 -1.82
CA TYR A 19 -5.66 43.99 -1.87
C TYR A 19 -5.41 42.49 -2.17
N SER A 20 -4.14 42.06 -2.20
CA SER A 20 -3.77 40.65 -2.46
C SER A 20 -4.20 40.12 -3.84
N GLU A 21 -4.12 40.93 -4.88
CA GLU A 21 -4.52 40.59 -6.26
C GLU A 21 -3.32 40.39 -7.20
N GLU A 22 -2.12 40.82 -6.79
CA GLU A 22 -0.90 40.74 -7.57
C GLU A 22 -0.38 39.32 -7.65
N ASN A 23 -0.12 38.82 -8.88
CA ASN A 23 0.41 37.47 -9.13
C ASN A 23 1.76 37.44 -9.88
N GLN A 24 2.31 38.62 -10.16
CA GLN A 24 3.62 38.84 -10.76
C GLN A 24 4.48 39.78 -9.90
N PRO A 25 4.66 39.48 -8.59
CA PRO A 25 5.32 40.46 -7.69
C PRO A 25 6.77 40.77 -8.10
N HIS A 26 7.46 39.79 -8.69
CA HIS A 26 8.86 39.98 -9.16
C HIS A 26 9.01 41.01 -10.29
N ASP A 27 7.94 41.37 -10.97
CA ASP A 27 8.02 42.36 -12.06
C ASP A 27 8.18 43.78 -11.52
N PHE A 28 7.93 44.00 -10.20
CA PHE A 28 8.06 45.36 -9.65
C PHE A 28 8.59 45.39 -8.20
N LEU A 29 8.43 44.33 -7.40
CA LEU A 29 9.12 44.24 -6.13
C LEU A 29 10.59 43.86 -6.35
N GLY A 30 11.42 44.18 -5.38
CA GLY A 30 12.87 44.00 -5.48
C GLY A 30 13.56 45.25 -6.03
N ALA A 31 14.78 45.04 -6.54
CA ALA A 31 15.60 46.09 -7.11
C ALA A 31 15.55 46.09 -8.64
N SER A 32 15.28 47.22 -9.25
CA SER A 32 15.26 47.41 -10.71
C SER A 32 16.10 48.61 -11.13
N LEU A 33 16.70 48.54 -12.33
CA LEU A 33 17.43 49.66 -12.93
C LEU A 33 16.44 50.56 -13.67
N THR A 34 16.52 51.84 -13.39
CA THR A 34 15.76 52.91 -14.11
C THR A 34 16.70 53.94 -14.70
N ASP A 35 16.19 54.80 -15.56
CA ASP A 35 16.99 55.93 -16.11
C ASP A 35 17.49 56.90 -15.02
N SER A 36 16.80 56.93 -13.85
CA SER A 36 17.11 57.81 -12.71
C SER A 36 17.96 57.16 -11.61
N GLY A 37 18.27 55.86 -11.71
CA GLY A 37 19.04 55.13 -10.71
C GLY A 37 18.45 53.73 -10.40
N VAL A 38 18.76 53.20 -9.22
CA VAL A 38 18.25 51.90 -8.74
C VAL A 38 17.00 52.13 -7.90
N LEU A 39 15.88 51.67 -8.37
CA LEU A 39 14.62 51.67 -7.62
C LEU A 39 14.50 50.38 -6.86
N ILE A 40 14.33 50.47 -5.52
CA ILE A 40 14.04 49.30 -4.67
C ILE A 40 12.64 49.45 -4.09
N GLN A 41 11.81 48.45 -4.28
CA GLN A 41 10.41 48.44 -3.86
C GLN A 41 10.16 47.18 -3.00
N SER A 42 9.50 47.31 -1.86
CA SER A 42 9.19 46.21 -0.95
C SER A 42 7.87 46.41 -0.24
N PHE A 43 7.26 45.31 0.19
CA PHE A 43 6.01 45.31 0.92
C PHE A 43 6.14 44.53 2.23
N PHE A 44 5.99 45.23 3.35
CA PHE A 44 6.04 44.66 4.68
C PHE A 44 4.82 45.16 5.48
N PRO A 45 3.74 44.37 5.53
CA PRO A 45 2.57 44.69 6.33
C PRO A 45 2.95 44.91 7.79
N ASN A 46 2.37 45.97 8.42
CA ASN A 46 2.63 46.34 9.83
C ASN A 46 4.06 46.85 10.11
N ALA A 47 4.87 47.09 9.10
CA ALA A 47 6.18 47.74 9.30
C ALA A 47 6.01 49.24 9.50
N VAL A 48 6.76 49.79 10.45
CA VAL A 48 6.85 51.24 10.74
C VAL A 48 7.91 51.88 9.85
N SER A 49 9.05 51.23 9.68
CA SER A 49 10.14 51.73 8.86
C SER A 49 10.94 50.59 8.25
N VAL A 50 11.47 50.84 7.06
CA VAL A 50 12.40 49.94 6.36
C VAL A 50 13.65 50.72 5.95
N ARG A 51 14.82 50.12 6.10
CA ARG A 51 16.11 50.67 5.70
C ARG A 51 16.86 49.67 4.83
N VAL A 52 17.33 50.11 3.69
CA VAL A 52 18.23 49.33 2.84
C VAL A 52 19.64 49.53 3.35
N THR A 53 20.38 48.43 3.60
CA THR A 53 21.77 48.42 4.10
C THR A 53 22.67 47.52 3.26
N GLY A 54 23.94 47.87 3.10
CA GLY A 54 24.95 47.13 2.37
C GLY A 54 26.36 47.64 2.71
N GLU A 55 27.41 47.17 2.06
CA GLU A 55 28.82 47.48 2.41
C GLU A 55 29.10 48.97 2.55
N ASN A 56 28.58 49.82 1.63
CA ASN A 56 28.70 51.30 1.70
C ASN A 56 27.31 51.93 1.51
N LEU A 57 26.25 51.24 1.86
CA LEU A 57 24.88 51.63 1.65
C LEU A 57 24.11 51.69 2.97
N SER A 58 23.46 52.78 3.23
CA SER A 58 22.45 52.90 4.29
C SER A 58 21.44 53.97 3.88
N ALA A 59 20.26 53.56 3.42
CA ALA A 59 19.20 54.47 2.98
C ALA A 59 17.83 54.09 3.59
N ALA A 60 17.14 55.06 4.17
CA ALA A 60 15.77 54.85 4.60
C ALA A 60 14.83 54.80 3.39
N MET A 61 13.91 53.82 3.37
CA MET A 61 12.85 53.77 2.36
C MET A 61 11.70 54.69 2.76
N GLU A 62 11.04 55.28 1.80
CA GLU A 62 9.82 56.07 2.02
C GLU A 62 8.62 55.12 2.11
N LYS A 63 7.77 55.25 3.12
CA LYS A 63 6.49 54.56 3.23
C LYS A 63 5.51 55.21 2.27
N VAL A 64 5.23 54.55 1.14
CA VAL A 64 4.41 55.04 0.03
C VAL A 64 2.92 54.83 0.31
N ASP A 65 2.60 53.67 0.94
CA ASP A 65 1.24 53.28 1.28
C ASP A 65 1.16 52.88 2.76
N GLU A 66 0.07 53.28 3.43
CA GLU A 66 -0.14 53.03 4.88
C GLU A 66 -0.15 51.52 5.23
N ASN A 67 -0.50 50.63 4.27
CA ASN A 67 -0.53 49.19 4.47
C ASN A 67 0.86 48.54 4.44
N GLY A 68 1.93 49.31 4.22
CA GLY A 68 3.31 48.81 4.35
C GLY A 68 4.06 48.68 3.03
N PHE A 69 3.71 49.47 2.00
CA PHE A 69 4.53 49.55 0.79
C PHE A 69 5.63 50.58 0.95
N PHE A 70 6.88 50.17 0.74
CA PHE A 70 8.07 51.02 0.86
C PHE A 70 8.84 51.07 -0.44
N ALA A 71 9.39 52.25 -0.75
CA ALA A 71 10.23 52.44 -1.94
C ALA A 71 11.40 53.38 -1.68
N VAL A 72 12.52 53.21 -2.37
CA VAL A 72 13.65 54.12 -2.37
C VAL A 72 14.30 54.14 -3.75
N LEU A 73 14.70 55.36 -4.20
CA LEU A 73 15.50 55.54 -5.39
C LEU A 73 16.94 55.87 -4.98
N LEU A 74 17.88 54.98 -5.30
CA LEU A 74 19.29 55.09 -5.03
C LEU A 74 20.03 55.59 -6.25
N PRO A 75 21.02 56.48 -6.10
CA PRO A 75 21.91 56.84 -7.23
C PRO A 75 22.79 55.64 -7.60
N GLY A 76 22.90 55.37 -8.89
CA GLY A 76 23.76 54.30 -9.41
C GLY A 76 23.28 53.70 -10.72
N SER A 77 24.15 52.95 -11.40
CA SER A 77 23.85 52.25 -12.65
C SER A 77 23.99 50.73 -12.53
N ARG A 78 24.10 50.23 -11.27
CA ARG A 78 24.17 48.83 -10.96
C ARG A 78 23.41 48.54 -9.66
N ILE A 79 22.70 47.46 -9.61
CA ILE A 79 22.00 46.99 -8.39
C ILE A 79 23.08 46.60 -7.37
N PRO A 80 23.10 47.23 -6.16
CA PRO A 80 24.00 46.86 -5.08
C PRO A 80 23.61 45.52 -4.43
N ASP A 81 24.56 44.89 -3.75
CA ASP A 81 24.23 43.87 -2.74
C ASP A 81 23.67 44.57 -1.49
N TYR A 82 22.46 44.15 -1.08
CA TYR A 82 21.77 44.81 0.04
C TYR A 82 20.94 43.85 0.89
N ARG A 83 20.62 44.33 2.10
CA ARG A 83 19.62 43.74 2.99
C ARG A 83 18.63 44.79 3.39
N MET A 84 17.46 44.40 3.84
CA MET A 84 16.43 45.27 4.38
C MET A 84 16.36 45.09 5.91
N GLU A 85 16.54 46.18 6.65
CA GLU A 85 16.29 46.27 8.09
C GLU A 85 14.91 46.80 8.31
N ILE A 86 14.03 46.00 8.91
CA ILE A 86 12.61 46.26 9.08
C ILE A 86 12.33 46.47 10.56
N GLN A 87 11.57 47.50 10.90
CA GLN A 87 11.01 47.72 12.25
C GLN A 87 9.49 47.64 12.19
N TYR A 88 8.90 46.82 13.03
CA TYR A 88 7.48 46.60 13.12
C TYR A 88 6.84 47.36 14.28
N GLU A 89 5.50 47.55 14.21
CA GLU A 89 4.71 48.29 15.22
C GLU A 89 4.79 47.63 16.61
N ASP A 90 4.97 46.29 16.69
CA ASP A 90 5.10 45.52 17.93
C ASP A 90 6.52 45.58 18.57
N GLY A 91 7.43 46.35 17.91
CA GLY A 91 8.82 46.53 18.40
C GLY A 91 9.81 45.46 17.92
N ARG A 92 9.38 44.50 17.14
CA ARG A 92 10.30 43.53 16.47
C ARG A 92 11.15 44.23 15.42
N SER A 93 12.36 43.75 15.25
CA SER A 93 13.26 44.19 14.16
C SER A 93 13.83 42.99 13.47
N GLU A 94 13.89 43.02 12.13
CA GLU A 94 14.38 41.95 11.29
C GLU A 94 15.39 42.49 10.27
N SER A 95 16.33 41.63 9.86
CA SER A 95 17.22 41.90 8.74
C SER A 95 17.07 40.78 7.71
N VAL A 96 16.48 41.08 6.57
CA VAL A 96 16.16 40.10 5.51
C VAL A 96 16.88 40.45 4.19
N GLN A 97 17.16 39.41 3.39
CA GLN A 97 17.48 39.61 1.97
C GLN A 97 16.18 39.66 1.19
N ASP A 98 16.17 40.35 0.09
CA ASP A 98 14.97 40.55 -0.74
C ASP A 98 14.65 39.28 -1.54
N PRO A 99 13.49 38.62 -1.35
CA PRO A 99 13.14 37.41 -2.06
C PRO A 99 12.80 37.66 -3.54
N TYR A 100 12.55 38.90 -3.93
CA TYR A 100 12.09 39.25 -5.28
C TYR A 100 13.23 39.53 -6.28
N ASN A 101 14.47 39.40 -5.84
CA ASN A 101 15.67 39.60 -6.71
C ASN A 101 16.13 38.31 -7.42
N TYR A 102 15.45 37.18 -7.25
CA TYR A 102 15.87 35.90 -7.79
C TYR A 102 15.05 35.48 -9.01
N GLU A 103 15.76 34.96 -10.02
CA GLU A 103 15.13 34.39 -11.21
C GLU A 103 14.34 33.11 -10.89
N PRO A 104 13.46 32.63 -11.80
CA PRO A 104 12.78 31.32 -11.62
C PRO A 104 13.78 30.18 -11.45
N GLN A 105 13.54 29.32 -10.44
CA GLN A 105 14.42 28.20 -10.14
C GLN A 105 14.01 26.93 -10.89
N ILE A 106 12.74 26.80 -11.29
CA ILE A 106 12.25 25.60 -12.00
C ILE A 106 12.52 25.76 -13.50
N PRO A 107 13.32 24.87 -14.11
CA PRO A 107 13.58 24.93 -15.55
C PRO A 107 12.31 24.74 -16.38
N GLU A 108 12.15 25.52 -17.44
CA GLU A 108 10.98 25.46 -18.34
C GLU A 108 10.71 24.06 -18.89
N LYS A 109 11.76 23.29 -19.21
CA LYS A 109 11.65 21.91 -19.71
C LYS A 109 10.96 20.98 -18.70
N VAL A 110 11.14 21.22 -17.38
CA VAL A 110 10.51 20.45 -16.29
C VAL A 110 9.01 20.74 -16.27
N LEU A 111 8.66 22.02 -16.33
CA LEU A 111 7.26 22.49 -16.37
C LEU A 111 6.52 21.94 -17.61
N LYS A 112 7.16 21.91 -18.78
CA LYS A 112 6.60 21.30 -20.00
C LYS A 112 6.33 19.81 -19.83
N LYS A 113 7.27 19.07 -19.24
CA LYS A 113 7.09 17.64 -18.94
C LYS A 113 5.96 17.41 -17.94
N PHE A 114 5.90 18.22 -16.89
CA PHE A 114 4.84 18.16 -15.88
C PHE A 114 3.45 18.38 -16.49
N CYS A 115 3.29 19.42 -17.29
CA CYS A 115 2.02 19.68 -18.00
C CYS A 115 1.61 18.55 -18.95
N SER A 116 2.60 17.80 -19.47
CA SER A 116 2.36 16.62 -20.31
C SER A 116 2.16 15.32 -19.51
N GLY A 117 2.24 15.35 -18.18
CA GLY A 117 2.06 14.18 -17.31
C GLY A 117 3.24 13.20 -17.26
N ILE A 118 4.45 13.64 -17.65
CA ILE A 118 5.64 12.76 -17.80
C ILE A 118 6.88 13.28 -17.05
N CYS A 119 6.67 14.05 -15.97
CA CYS A 119 7.75 14.53 -15.10
C CYS A 119 7.74 13.73 -13.79
N TYR A 120 8.32 12.55 -13.77
CA TYR A 120 8.24 11.62 -12.64
C TYR A 120 9.15 11.98 -11.46
N ASP A 121 10.04 12.93 -11.65
CA ASP A 121 10.90 13.56 -10.65
C ASP A 121 10.41 14.96 -10.25
N ILE A 122 9.13 15.28 -10.48
CA ILE A 122 8.54 16.60 -10.19
C ILE A 122 8.62 16.97 -8.70
N TYR A 123 8.68 15.99 -7.81
CA TYR A 123 8.88 16.19 -6.37
C TYR A 123 10.24 16.80 -6.02
N ASP A 124 11.20 16.86 -6.94
CA ASP A 124 12.47 17.57 -6.77
C ASP A 124 12.33 19.09 -7.01
N TYR A 125 11.15 19.53 -7.49
CA TYR A 125 10.88 20.93 -7.88
C TYR A 125 9.64 21.52 -7.19
N LEU A 126 8.53 20.77 -7.13
CA LEU A 126 7.32 21.20 -6.40
C LEU A 126 7.44 20.81 -4.94
N GLY A 127 6.92 21.69 -4.06
CA GLY A 127 7.12 21.56 -2.63
C GLY A 127 8.01 22.66 -2.07
N ALA A 128 8.63 22.41 -0.91
CA ALA A 128 9.59 23.30 -0.28
C ALA A 128 10.98 22.67 -0.28
N HIS A 129 11.91 23.27 -1.04
CA HIS A 129 13.26 22.73 -1.26
C HIS A 129 14.36 23.65 -0.76
N PRO A 130 15.29 23.16 0.07
CA PRO A 130 16.47 23.93 0.44
C PRO A 130 17.38 24.11 -0.79
N LEU A 131 17.60 25.35 -1.19
CA LEU A 131 18.47 25.70 -2.33
C LEU A 131 19.54 26.69 -1.91
N THR A 132 20.60 26.76 -2.75
CA THR A 132 21.58 27.83 -2.69
C THR A 132 21.57 28.54 -4.04
N VAL A 133 21.06 29.76 -4.08
CA VAL A 133 20.91 30.59 -5.28
C VAL A 133 21.84 31.78 -5.16
N ASP A 134 22.73 32.00 -6.13
CA ASP A 134 23.74 33.06 -6.14
C ASP A 134 24.57 33.11 -4.85
N GLY A 135 24.88 31.96 -4.26
CA GLY A 135 25.62 31.83 -3.01
C GLY A 135 24.80 32.05 -1.73
N VAL A 136 23.52 32.35 -1.85
CA VAL A 136 22.60 32.54 -0.71
C VAL A 136 21.78 31.28 -0.47
N LYS A 137 21.84 30.76 0.77
CA LYS A 137 20.99 29.63 1.19
C LYS A 137 19.57 30.13 1.49
N GLY A 138 18.59 29.32 1.13
CA GLY A 138 17.17 29.62 1.41
C GLY A 138 16.28 28.40 1.08
N MET A 139 14.99 28.65 1.06
CA MET A 139 13.96 27.67 0.74
C MET A 139 13.20 28.12 -0.52
N ASN A 140 13.13 27.26 -1.52
CA ASN A 140 12.31 27.49 -2.70
C ASN A 140 10.96 26.80 -2.53
N PHE A 141 9.88 27.56 -2.60
CA PHE A 141 8.50 27.07 -2.53
C PHE A 141 7.90 27.05 -3.93
N ALA A 142 7.28 25.95 -4.29
CA ALA A 142 6.61 25.84 -5.58
C ALA A 142 5.35 24.97 -5.49
N VAL A 143 4.24 25.44 -6.11
CA VAL A 143 2.95 24.76 -6.07
C VAL A 143 2.17 24.91 -7.35
N TRP A 144 1.48 23.86 -7.77
CA TRP A 144 0.59 23.87 -8.92
C TRP A 144 -0.84 24.27 -8.51
N ALA A 145 -1.27 25.45 -8.95
CA ALA A 145 -2.58 26.03 -8.67
C ALA A 145 -3.07 26.89 -9.87
N PRO A 146 -3.32 26.29 -11.04
CA PRO A 146 -3.52 27.03 -12.31
C PRO A 146 -4.69 28.01 -12.29
N ASN A 147 -5.74 27.75 -11.50
CA ASN A 147 -6.94 28.57 -11.44
C ASN A 147 -6.91 29.61 -10.30
N ALA A 148 -5.84 29.59 -9.47
CA ALA A 148 -5.65 30.61 -8.45
C ALA A 148 -5.37 31.99 -9.08
N GLN A 149 -5.91 33.02 -8.48
CA GLN A 149 -5.57 34.42 -8.81
C GLN A 149 -4.20 34.78 -8.23
N ARG A 150 -3.96 34.41 -6.95
CA ARG A 150 -2.71 34.62 -6.22
C ARG A 150 -2.45 33.44 -5.28
N VAL A 151 -1.19 33.09 -5.09
CA VAL A 151 -0.72 32.18 -4.04
C VAL A 151 0.38 32.88 -3.24
N SER A 152 0.36 32.72 -1.92
CA SER A 152 1.42 33.22 -1.03
C SER A 152 1.86 32.15 -0.05
N VAL A 153 3.12 32.18 0.35
CA VAL A 153 3.63 31.34 1.44
C VAL A 153 3.35 32.06 2.76
N VAL A 154 2.69 31.37 3.68
CA VAL A 154 2.35 31.92 5.01
C VAL A 154 2.79 30.99 6.13
N GLY A 155 3.16 31.58 7.26
CA GLY A 155 3.59 30.86 8.46
C GLY A 155 3.84 31.87 9.60
N ASP A 156 4.39 31.37 10.71
CA ASP A 156 4.73 32.23 11.86
C ASP A 156 5.72 33.33 11.47
N PHE A 157 6.59 33.09 10.48
CA PHE A 157 7.60 34.04 9.99
C PHE A 157 7.00 35.31 9.36
N ASN A 158 5.75 35.30 8.95
CA ASN A 158 5.06 36.47 8.42
C ASN A 158 3.66 36.67 9.04
N SER A 159 3.47 36.12 10.26
CA SER A 159 2.22 36.22 11.01
C SER A 159 1.00 35.68 10.24
N TRP A 160 1.20 34.71 9.36
CA TRP A 160 0.17 34.12 8.51
C TRP A 160 -0.54 35.11 7.56
N ASP A 161 0.12 36.23 7.25
CA ASP A 161 -0.40 37.26 6.34
C ASP A 161 -0.01 36.99 4.90
N GLY A 162 -0.95 36.53 4.08
CA GLY A 162 -0.72 36.22 2.67
C GLY A 162 -0.35 37.37 1.76
N ARG A 163 -0.40 38.62 2.28
CA ARG A 163 0.08 39.81 1.53
C ARG A 163 1.61 39.89 1.53
N ALA A 164 2.29 39.32 2.54
CA ALA A 164 3.70 39.55 2.79
C ALA A 164 4.65 38.84 1.81
N LEU A 165 4.33 37.64 1.39
CA LEU A 165 5.17 36.80 0.48
C LEU A 165 4.35 36.20 -0.66
N PRO A 166 3.79 37.03 -1.57
CA PRO A 166 3.14 36.55 -2.78
C PRO A 166 4.16 35.91 -3.72
N MET A 167 3.76 34.82 -4.35
CA MET A 167 4.57 34.04 -5.28
C MET A 167 4.34 34.51 -6.72
N ARG A 168 5.37 34.44 -7.58
CA ARG A 168 5.18 34.67 -9.02
C ARG A 168 4.45 33.50 -9.67
N LYS A 169 3.50 33.79 -10.54
CA LYS A 169 2.85 32.79 -11.38
C LYS A 169 3.67 32.56 -12.65
N LEU A 170 4.14 31.32 -12.84
CA LEU A 170 4.69 30.86 -14.10
C LEU A 170 3.51 30.57 -15.04
N SER A 171 3.02 31.60 -15.72
CA SER A 171 1.65 31.74 -16.25
C SER A 171 1.20 30.61 -17.19
N GLU A 172 2.10 30.13 -18.07
CA GLU A 172 1.75 29.08 -19.04
C GLU A 172 1.54 27.71 -18.39
N TYR A 173 2.12 27.50 -17.21
CA TYR A 173 2.15 26.18 -16.54
C TYR A 173 1.24 26.12 -15.32
N GLY A 174 0.77 27.26 -14.82
CA GLY A 174 -0.08 27.33 -13.62
C GLY A 174 0.64 26.96 -12.33
N VAL A 175 1.96 27.07 -12.31
CA VAL A 175 2.80 26.87 -11.12
C VAL A 175 3.13 28.21 -10.52
N PHE A 176 3.08 28.32 -9.19
CA PHE A 176 3.55 29.47 -8.44
C PHE A 176 4.87 29.13 -7.76
N GLU A 177 5.81 30.08 -7.73
CA GLU A 177 7.16 29.88 -7.21
C GLU A 177 7.66 31.09 -6.43
N LEU A 178 8.42 30.85 -5.35
CA LEU A 178 9.12 31.89 -4.59
C LEU A 178 10.33 31.29 -3.85
N PHE A 179 11.52 31.86 -4.08
CA PHE A 179 12.69 31.59 -3.24
C PHE A 179 12.73 32.54 -2.06
N VAL A 180 12.79 32.00 -0.83
CA VAL A 180 12.88 32.79 0.41
C VAL A 180 14.27 32.62 1.01
N PRO A 181 15.15 33.64 0.85
CA PRO A 181 16.52 33.59 1.35
C PRO A 181 16.57 33.52 2.89
N GLY A 182 17.51 32.75 3.43
CA GLY A 182 17.72 32.62 4.87
C GLY A 182 16.75 31.68 5.58
N MET A 183 15.72 31.19 4.91
CA MET A 183 14.79 30.21 5.49
C MET A 183 15.41 28.82 5.50
N GLY A 184 15.30 28.12 6.63
CA GLY A 184 15.84 26.77 6.85
C GLY A 184 14.78 25.69 6.92
N GLU A 185 15.15 24.52 7.43
CA GLU A 185 14.24 23.41 7.71
C GLU A 185 13.51 23.59 9.06
N GLY A 186 12.41 22.84 9.26
CA GLY A 186 11.61 22.86 10.49
C GLY A 186 10.62 24.03 10.57
N VAL A 187 10.46 24.79 9.50
CA VAL A 187 9.56 25.95 9.47
C VAL A 187 8.15 25.49 9.08
N LEU A 188 7.16 25.89 9.88
CA LEU A 188 5.73 25.67 9.59
C LEU A 188 5.25 26.61 8.52
N TYR A 189 4.56 26.07 7.51
CA TYR A 189 4.00 26.88 6.41
C TYR A 189 2.72 26.28 5.83
N LYS A 190 1.93 27.14 5.18
CA LYS A 190 0.83 26.79 4.26
C LYS A 190 0.89 27.69 3.03
N TYR A 191 0.14 27.30 2.02
CA TYR A 191 -0.17 28.21 0.91
C TYR A 191 -1.51 28.91 1.19
N GLU A 192 -1.51 30.25 1.20
CA GLU A 192 -2.74 31.03 1.12
C GLU A 192 -3.09 31.22 -0.36
N ILE A 193 -4.20 30.62 -0.76
CA ILE A 193 -4.68 30.65 -2.15
C ILE A 193 -5.88 31.58 -2.27
N LYS A 194 -5.76 32.66 -3.06
CA LYS A 194 -6.86 33.57 -3.41
C LYS A 194 -7.40 33.16 -4.79
N ILE A 195 -8.71 32.99 -4.86
CA ILE A 195 -9.40 32.64 -6.11
C ILE A 195 -10.04 33.87 -6.76
N PRO A 196 -10.43 33.85 -8.04
CA PRO A 196 -11.00 35.03 -8.74
C PRO A 196 -12.27 35.61 -8.11
N SER A 197 -13.00 34.84 -7.28
CA SER A 197 -14.15 35.36 -6.52
C SER A 197 -13.77 36.19 -5.29
N GLY A 198 -12.48 36.30 -4.96
CA GLY A 198 -11.96 37.03 -3.81
C GLY A 198 -11.84 36.21 -2.52
N LEU A 199 -12.35 34.96 -2.49
CA LEU A 199 -12.18 34.06 -1.33
C LEU A 199 -10.74 33.58 -1.22
N THR A 200 -10.28 33.39 0.01
CA THR A 200 -8.96 32.84 0.33
C THR A 200 -9.09 31.49 1.08
N PHE A 201 -8.15 30.59 0.83
CA PHE A 201 -8.04 29.27 1.46
C PHE A 201 -6.62 29.07 1.97
N LEU A 202 -6.48 28.44 3.14
CA LEU A 202 -5.20 27.94 3.64
C LEU A 202 -5.06 26.47 3.31
N LYS A 203 -4.05 26.11 2.51
CA LYS A 203 -3.81 24.77 2.03
C LYS A 203 -2.45 24.26 2.47
N LYS A 204 -2.39 22.98 2.89
CA LYS A 204 -1.12 22.23 3.02
C LYS A 204 -0.47 22.09 1.64
N ASP A 205 0.83 21.93 1.65
CA ASP A 205 1.56 21.67 0.41
C ASP A 205 1.28 20.25 -0.10
N PRO A 206 0.76 20.08 -1.34
CA PRO A 206 0.55 18.74 -1.91
C PRO A 206 1.81 17.90 -2.02
N TYR A 207 2.99 18.54 -2.13
CA TYR A 207 4.32 17.91 -2.20
C TYR A 207 5.12 18.12 -0.90
N GLY A 208 4.47 18.48 0.21
CA GLY A 208 5.14 18.68 1.49
C GLY A 208 5.74 17.40 2.04
N PHE A 209 7.01 17.45 2.48
CA PHE A 209 7.76 16.30 2.98
C PHE A 209 7.62 16.08 4.48
N GLY A 210 6.98 16.98 5.19
CA GLY A 210 6.68 16.90 6.60
C GLY A 210 5.41 17.65 6.95
N CYS A 211 4.73 17.22 8.00
CA CYS A 211 3.54 17.85 8.54
C CYS A 211 3.65 18.07 10.03
N GLU A 212 2.93 19.06 10.54
CA GLU A 212 2.66 19.20 11.95
C GLU A 212 1.66 18.14 12.41
N ASP A 213 1.89 17.57 13.59
CA ASP A 213 1.02 16.54 14.18
C ASP A 213 -0.29 17.15 14.69
N ARG A 214 -1.21 17.45 13.79
CA ARG A 214 -2.60 17.88 14.07
C ARG A 214 -3.47 17.73 12.80
N PRO A 215 -4.81 17.55 12.97
CA PRO A 215 -5.72 17.43 11.82
C PRO A 215 -5.64 18.61 10.84
N GLU A 216 -5.49 19.83 11.37
CA GLU A 216 -5.36 21.05 10.57
C GLU A 216 -3.91 21.53 10.46
N GLY A 217 -2.94 20.66 10.77
CA GLY A 217 -1.54 20.97 10.83
C GLY A 217 -1.00 21.65 9.56
N ALA A 218 0.10 22.36 9.72
CA ALA A 218 0.82 22.97 8.61
C ALA A 218 1.79 21.97 7.97
N SER A 219 2.25 22.24 6.76
CA SER A 219 3.41 21.59 6.18
C SER A 219 4.67 22.08 6.90
N VAL A 220 5.70 21.23 6.95
CA VAL A 220 6.98 21.52 7.59
C VAL A 220 8.08 21.43 6.55
N THR A 221 8.93 22.46 6.44
CA THR A 221 10.10 22.43 5.55
C THR A 221 11.09 21.36 6.03
N ALA A 222 11.56 20.50 5.14
CA ALA A 222 12.47 19.39 5.45
C ALA A 222 13.58 19.26 4.40
N ASP A 223 14.77 18.91 4.86
CA ASP A 223 15.90 18.53 4.00
C ASP A 223 16.07 17.00 4.01
N LEU A 224 15.48 16.32 3.05
CA LEU A 224 15.57 14.86 2.93
C LEU A 224 16.95 14.42 2.41
N ALA A 225 17.62 15.25 1.61
CA ALA A 225 18.93 14.93 1.03
C ALA A 225 20.05 14.88 2.09
N SER A 226 19.82 15.45 3.27
CA SER A 226 20.80 15.41 4.39
C SER A 226 20.87 14.05 5.10
N TYR A 227 19.92 13.10 4.83
CA TYR A 227 19.97 11.76 5.42
C TYR A 227 21.05 10.89 4.74
N SER A 228 21.84 10.19 5.56
CA SER A 228 22.89 9.28 5.07
C SER A 228 22.44 7.83 5.20
N TRP A 229 22.13 7.20 4.10
CA TRP A 229 21.68 5.80 4.03
C TRP A 229 22.80 4.80 4.32
N GLY A 230 22.50 3.78 5.12
CA GLY A 230 23.37 2.65 5.44
C GLY A 230 23.05 1.37 4.66
N ASP A 231 22.01 1.36 3.82
CA ASP A 231 21.41 0.20 3.18
C ASP A 231 21.88 -0.08 1.74
N SER A 232 22.98 0.51 1.29
CA SER A 232 23.46 0.39 -0.09
C SER A 232 23.66 -1.06 -0.57
N ALA A 233 24.00 -1.98 0.34
CA ALA A 233 24.12 -3.40 0.04
C ALA A 233 22.76 -4.02 -0.30
N TRP A 234 21.72 -3.72 0.48
CA TRP A 234 20.34 -4.16 0.24
C TRP A 234 19.80 -3.64 -1.09
N MET A 235 19.95 -2.34 -1.34
CA MET A 235 19.49 -1.71 -2.59
C MET A 235 20.14 -2.31 -3.82
N LYS A 236 21.42 -2.61 -3.75
CA LYS A 236 22.15 -3.29 -4.82
C LYS A 236 21.66 -4.73 -5.04
N GLU A 237 21.37 -5.46 -3.96
CA GLU A 237 20.88 -6.82 -4.04
C GLU A 237 19.46 -6.82 -4.62
N ARG A 238 18.57 -5.93 -4.12
CA ARG A 238 17.20 -5.76 -4.57
C ARG A 238 17.07 -5.59 -6.09
N SER A 239 17.94 -4.77 -6.69
CA SER A 239 17.90 -4.49 -8.13
C SER A 239 18.15 -5.73 -9.02
N GLY A 240 18.69 -6.82 -8.46
CA GLY A 240 18.94 -8.08 -9.17
C GLY A 240 18.07 -9.25 -8.73
N MET A 241 17.15 -9.06 -7.77
CA MET A 241 16.34 -10.14 -7.22
C MET A 241 15.27 -10.65 -8.18
N ASN A 242 15.18 -11.96 -8.32
CA ASN A 242 14.02 -12.63 -8.93
C ASN A 242 12.99 -12.96 -7.84
N TRP A 243 12.16 -12.02 -7.48
CA TRP A 243 11.20 -12.13 -6.38
C TRP A 243 10.24 -13.32 -6.53
N LYS A 244 9.89 -13.72 -7.76
CA LYS A 244 9.00 -14.88 -7.99
C LYS A 244 9.60 -16.20 -7.50
N GLY A 245 10.91 -16.33 -7.59
CA GLY A 245 11.66 -17.52 -7.15
C GLY A 245 12.15 -17.48 -5.70
N LEU A 246 11.89 -16.40 -4.96
CA LEU A 246 12.34 -16.21 -3.59
C LEU A 246 11.19 -16.37 -2.57
N PRO A 247 11.49 -16.72 -1.30
CA PRO A 247 10.48 -16.74 -0.26
C PRO A 247 10.05 -15.31 0.07
N LEU A 248 8.73 -15.05 0.06
CA LEU A 248 8.15 -13.80 0.48
C LEU A 248 7.08 -14.11 1.54
N SER A 249 7.39 -13.81 2.79
CA SER A 249 6.49 -13.88 3.95
C SER A 249 6.43 -12.53 4.63
N VAL A 250 5.24 -11.95 4.67
CA VAL A 250 5.01 -10.57 5.06
C VAL A 250 4.28 -10.50 6.39
N TYR A 251 4.75 -9.66 7.28
CA TYR A 251 4.07 -9.30 8.53
C TYR A 251 3.43 -7.93 8.36
N GLN A 252 2.10 -7.88 8.27
CA GLN A 252 1.34 -6.64 8.13
C GLN A 252 1.15 -5.97 9.49
N VAL A 253 1.52 -4.70 9.60
CA VAL A 253 1.62 -3.96 10.86
C VAL A 253 0.96 -2.59 10.76
N HIS A 254 0.12 -2.24 11.73
CA HIS A 254 -0.28 -0.86 11.98
C HIS A 254 0.70 -0.24 12.97
N ALA A 255 1.46 0.77 12.53
CA ALA A 255 2.53 1.39 13.31
C ALA A 255 2.04 1.92 14.67
N GLY A 256 0.83 2.50 14.69
CA GLY A 256 0.25 3.12 15.89
C GLY A 256 -0.26 2.14 16.95
N SER A 257 -0.55 0.88 16.60
CA SER A 257 -1.17 -0.07 17.54
C SER A 257 -0.46 -1.42 17.66
N TRP A 258 0.69 -1.59 17.00
CA TRP A 258 1.46 -2.83 17.12
C TRP A 258 1.95 -3.07 18.55
N ARG A 259 2.47 -2.02 19.19
CA ARG A 259 2.86 -2.06 20.60
C ARG A 259 2.64 -0.69 21.22
N PRO A 260 1.97 -0.60 22.38
CA PRO A 260 1.81 0.66 23.07
C PRO A 260 3.16 1.15 23.61
N GLU A 261 3.37 2.47 23.64
CA GLU A 261 4.50 3.08 24.35
C GLU A 261 4.29 2.96 25.86
N THR A 262 5.37 2.75 26.59
CA THR A 262 5.34 2.61 28.07
C THR A 262 5.58 3.93 28.79
N GLU A 263 5.98 5.00 28.09
CA GLU A 263 6.16 6.34 28.65
C GLU A 263 4.80 7.04 28.84
N GLU A 264 4.63 7.68 29.99
CA GLU A 264 3.41 8.41 30.32
C GLU A 264 3.18 9.57 29.34
N GLY A 265 1.99 9.59 28.71
CA GLY A 265 1.61 10.63 27.75
C GLY A 265 1.89 10.32 26.29
N LYS A 266 2.41 9.13 25.95
CA LYS A 266 2.58 8.65 24.59
C LYS A 266 1.68 7.44 24.36
N GLU A 267 1.05 7.41 23.19
CA GLU A 267 0.10 6.33 22.82
C GLU A 267 0.76 5.22 21.98
N SER A 268 1.81 5.55 21.21
CA SER A 268 2.48 4.63 20.31
C SER A 268 3.99 4.84 20.26
N LEU A 269 4.72 3.84 19.77
CA LEU A 269 6.14 3.94 19.46
C LEU A 269 6.39 4.93 18.32
N ASN A 270 7.48 5.70 18.42
CA ASN A 270 7.95 6.48 17.28
C ASN A 270 8.69 5.58 16.26
N TYR A 271 8.97 6.10 15.06
CA TYR A 271 9.62 5.34 13.98
C TYR A 271 10.94 4.69 14.39
N ARG A 272 11.76 5.35 15.22
CA ARG A 272 13.06 4.80 15.67
C ARG A 272 12.90 3.67 16.68
N GLN A 273 11.97 3.82 17.61
CA GLN A 273 11.63 2.78 18.60
C GLN A 273 11.00 1.59 17.88
N LEU A 274 10.04 1.86 16.99
CA LEU A 274 9.39 0.83 16.17
C LEU A 274 10.40 0.05 15.33
N ALA A 275 11.37 0.73 14.70
CA ALA A 275 12.42 0.08 13.92
C ALA A 275 13.17 -0.97 14.72
N ALA A 276 13.64 -0.61 15.90
CA ALA A 276 14.45 -1.50 16.75
C ALA A 276 13.65 -2.72 17.23
N GLU A 277 12.43 -2.50 17.74
CA GLU A 277 11.62 -3.57 18.32
C GLU A 277 11.01 -4.49 17.25
N LEU A 278 10.53 -3.89 16.15
CA LEU A 278 9.91 -4.65 15.08
C LEU A 278 10.91 -5.49 14.30
N ALA A 279 12.10 -4.94 14.00
CA ALA A 279 13.16 -5.69 13.32
C ALA A 279 13.58 -6.95 14.12
N ASP A 280 13.77 -6.80 15.43
CA ASP A 280 14.12 -7.91 16.33
C ASP A 280 13.00 -8.97 16.36
N TYR A 281 11.75 -8.53 16.43
CA TYR A 281 10.59 -9.43 16.45
C TYR A 281 10.42 -10.19 15.14
N VAL A 282 10.41 -9.50 14.01
CA VAL A 282 10.23 -10.04 12.65
C VAL A 282 11.33 -11.05 12.33
N LYS A 283 12.57 -10.75 12.68
CA LYS A 283 13.72 -11.63 12.52
C LYS A 283 13.61 -12.91 13.36
N LYS A 284 13.18 -12.79 14.63
CA LYS A 284 12.93 -13.93 15.52
C LYS A 284 11.78 -14.82 15.04
N MET A 285 10.73 -14.22 14.48
CA MET A 285 9.61 -14.97 13.92
C MET A 285 9.95 -15.65 12.59
N GLY A 286 10.87 -15.08 11.79
CA GLY A 286 11.30 -15.62 10.50
C GLY A 286 10.58 -15.04 9.29
N TYR A 287 9.88 -13.92 9.42
CA TYR A 287 9.34 -13.17 8.28
C TYR A 287 10.46 -12.57 7.43
N THR A 288 10.19 -12.34 6.15
CA THR A 288 11.13 -11.72 5.22
C THR A 288 10.89 -10.22 5.05
N HIS A 289 9.65 -9.79 5.19
CA HIS A 289 9.23 -8.40 4.98
C HIS A 289 8.25 -7.96 6.06
N VAL A 290 8.17 -6.66 6.25
CA VAL A 290 7.06 -5.98 6.94
C VAL A 290 6.24 -5.22 5.91
N GLU A 291 4.92 -5.21 6.08
CA GLU A 291 4.02 -4.31 5.36
C GLU A 291 3.43 -3.35 6.40
N LEU A 292 3.65 -2.06 6.19
CA LEU A 292 3.06 -1.03 7.02
C LEU A 292 1.72 -0.61 6.42
N LEU A 293 0.64 -0.72 7.21
CA LEU A 293 -0.60 -0.01 6.88
C LEU A 293 -0.28 1.46 6.64
N PRO A 294 -1.10 2.23 5.88
CA PRO A 294 -0.67 3.50 5.31
C PRO A 294 0.04 4.41 6.33
N VAL A 295 1.26 4.79 6.00
CA VAL A 295 2.12 5.69 6.79
C VAL A 295 2.28 7.06 6.16
N MET A 296 1.60 7.35 5.06
CA MET A 296 1.46 8.70 4.52
C MET A 296 0.61 9.52 5.48
N GLU A 297 0.84 10.84 5.57
CA GLU A 297 0.07 11.69 6.49
C GLU A 297 -1.43 11.54 6.27
N TYR A 298 -2.19 11.34 7.34
CA TYR A 298 -3.62 11.01 7.26
C TYR A 298 -4.47 11.73 8.31
N SER A 299 -5.76 11.86 8.02
CA SER A 299 -6.74 12.48 8.89
C SER A 299 -7.45 11.42 9.74
N GLY A 300 -7.38 11.60 11.09
CA GLY A 300 -8.11 10.77 12.05
C GLY A 300 -7.54 9.36 12.27
N ASP A 301 -7.37 8.97 13.53
CA ASP A 301 -6.69 7.72 13.93
C ASP A 301 -7.53 6.47 13.60
N SER A 302 -8.86 6.60 13.61
CA SER A 302 -9.79 5.51 13.28
C SER A 302 -9.64 4.96 11.86
N SER A 303 -9.01 5.72 10.95
CA SER A 303 -8.79 5.30 9.57
C SER A 303 -7.63 4.29 9.42
N MET A 304 -6.83 4.07 10.45
CA MET A 304 -5.59 3.26 10.40
C MET A 304 -4.63 3.68 9.25
N GLY A 305 -4.68 4.96 8.85
CA GLY A 305 -3.86 5.51 7.77
C GLY A 305 -4.56 5.63 6.39
N PHE A 306 -5.70 5.00 6.19
CA PHE A 306 -6.37 4.99 4.87
C PHE A 306 -7.00 6.34 4.47
N SER A 307 -7.19 7.28 5.40
CA SER A 307 -7.69 8.63 5.08
C SER A 307 -6.54 9.60 4.74
N THR A 308 -5.81 9.31 3.67
CA THR A 308 -4.61 10.06 3.26
C THR A 308 -4.90 11.53 3.00
N ALA A 309 -4.11 12.41 3.63
CA ALA A 309 -4.20 13.87 3.53
C ALA A 309 -2.89 14.51 3.02
N GLY A 310 -1.74 13.83 3.14
CA GLY A 310 -0.44 14.28 2.66
C GLY A 310 0.34 13.14 2.02
N PHE A 311 0.36 13.09 0.68
CA PHE A 311 0.90 11.96 -0.09
C PHE A 311 2.43 11.84 -0.05
N TYR A 312 3.14 12.95 0.15
CA TYR A 312 4.61 13.02 0.15
C TYR A 312 5.22 13.14 1.54
N SER A 313 4.40 13.11 2.60
CA SER A 313 4.86 13.18 3.99
C SER A 313 4.58 11.87 4.72
N PRO A 314 5.58 11.30 5.43
CA PRO A 314 5.28 10.29 6.44
C PRO A 314 4.43 10.86 7.58
N ALA A 315 3.60 10.02 8.20
CA ALA A 315 2.72 10.42 9.29
C ALA A 315 3.52 10.98 10.48
N SER A 316 3.32 12.27 10.73
CA SER A 316 4.07 13.09 11.70
C SER A 316 3.91 12.63 13.14
N ARG A 317 2.79 11.98 13.47
CA ARG A 317 2.50 11.41 14.80
C ARG A 317 3.52 10.35 15.26
N PHE A 318 4.25 9.73 14.33
CA PHE A 318 5.28 8.74 14.63
C PHE A 318 6.70 9.30 14.51
N GLY A 319 6.88 10.56 14.13
CA GLY A 319 8.18 11.20 14.00
C GLY A 319 8.37 11.94 12.68
N SER A 320 9.59 12.42 12.47
CA SER A 320 9.96 13.17 11.27
C SER A 320 10.16 12.25 10.05
N ALA A 321 10.22 12.85 8.86
CA ALA A 321 10.55 12.13 7.62
C ALA A 321 11.93 11.42 7.73
N ARG A 322 12.91 12.03 8.36
CA ARG A 322 14.23 11.39 8.62
C ARG A 322 14.16 10.23 9.61
N ASP A 323 13.22 10.25 10.55
CA ASP A 323 12.98 9.10 11.44
C ASP A 323 12.36 7.93 10.69
N PHE A 324 11.51 8.21 9.71
CA PHE A 324 11.00 7.17 8.82
C PHE A 324 12.08 6.62 7.88
N MET A 325 12.97 7.46 7.33
CA MET A 325 14.16 6.98 6.60
C MET A 325 15.00 6.06 7.47
N PHE A 326 15.23 6.42 8.74
CA PHE A 326 15.92 5.56 9.69
C PHE A 326 15.20 4.21 9.88
N PHE A 327 13.87 4.22 9.96
CA PHE A 327 13.09 2.99 10.07
C PHE A 327 13.39 2.04 8.91
N VAL A 328 13.28 2.51 7.68
CA VAL A 328 13.52 1.69 6.47
C VAL A 328 14.97 1.22 6.42
N ASP A 329 15.93 2.13 6.63
CA ASP A 329 17.36 1.83 6.66
C ASP A 329 17.71 0.75 7.70
N HIS A 330 17.12 0.85 8.90
CA HIS A 330 17.31 -0.14 9.96
C HIS A 330 16.74 -1.52 9.60
N MET A 331 15.55 -1.57 8.95
CA MET A 331 14.98 -2.81 8.46
C MET A 331 15.89 -3.47 7.43
N HIS A 332 16.37 -2.74 6.44
CA HIS A 332 17.29 -3.22 5.41
C HIS A 332 18.59 -3.76 5.98
N GLN A 333 19.20 -3.05 6.94
CA GLN A 333 20.41 -3.51 7.63
C GLN A 333 20.19 -4.81 8.43
N ASN A 334 18.95 -5.13 8.79
CA ASN A 334 18.57 -6.40 9.41
C ASN A 334 18.10 -7.48 8.42
N GLY A 335 18.17 -7.22 7.10
CA GLY A 335 17.75 -8.15 6.05
C GLY A 335 16.23 -8.31 5.94
N ILE A 336 15.48 -7.24 6.25
CA ILE A 336 14.02 -7.20 6.23
C ILE A 336 13.58 -6.15 5.22
N GLY A 337 12.78 -6.55 4.23
CA GLY A 337 12.19 -5.62 3.26
C GLY A 337 10.98 -4.88 3.83
N VAL A 338 10.69 -3.71 3.26
CA VAL A 338 9.59 -2.83 3.69
C VAL A 338 8.61 -2.60 2.56
N ILE A 339 7.36 -3.00 2.77
CA ILE A 339 6.22 -2.77 1.89
C ILE A 339 5.38 -1.67 2.50
N LEU A 340 4.93 -0.73 1.70
CA LEU A 340 4.03 0.33 2.14
C LEU A 340 2.65 0.16 1.51
N ASP A 341 1.62 0.27 2.32
CA ASP A 341 0.27 0.43 1.82
C ASP A 341 0.10 1.80 1.21
N TRP A 342 -0.38 1.84 -0.01
CA TRP A 342 -0.60 3.04 -0.78
C TRP A 342 -2.03 3.08 -1.33
N ALA A 343 -2.74 4.15 -1.03
CA ALA A 343 -4.13 4.35 -1.41
C ALA A 343 -4.29 5.40 -2.54
N PRO A 344 -3.92 5.09 -3.80
CA PRO A 344 -4.04 6.05 -4.91
C PRO A 344 -5.49 6.18 -5.41
N GLY A 345 -6.41 5.41 -4.87
CA GLY A 345 -7.81 5.40 -5.26
C GLY A 345 -8.60 6.61 -4.75
N HIS A 346 -8.17 7.18 -3.63
CA HIS A 346 -8.93 8.23 -2.96
C HIS A 346 -8.06 9.09 -2.04
N PHE A 347 -8.63 10.20 -1.58
CA PHE A 347 -8.01 11.08 -0.60
C PHE A 347 -9.04 11.69 0.36
N SER A 348 -8.54 12.15 1.49
CA SER A 348 -9.33 12.73 2.57
C SER A 348 -10.10 13.97 2.13
N ARG A 349 -11.27 14.21 2.74
CA ARG A 349 -12.03 15.46 2.63
C ARG A 349 -11.53 16.57 3.55
N ASP A 350 -10.31 16.49 4.03
CA ASP A 350 -9.68 17.57 4.79
C ASP A 350 -9.58 18.83 3.91
N LEU A 351 -10.27 19.89 4.33
CA LEU A 351 -10.34 21.15 3.60
C LEU A 351 -8.98 21.85 3.47
N SER A 352 -8.04 21.51 4.34
CA SER A 352 -6.68 22.04 4.26
C SER A 352 -5.78 21.27 3.29
N SER A 353 -6.24 20.13 2.75
CA SER A 353 -5.51 19.25 1.83
C SER A 353 -5.95 19.49 0.36
N LEU A 354 -6.05 18.41 -0.44
CA LEU A 354 -6.22 18.44 -1.90
C LEU A 354 -7.60 18.88 -2.38
N ILE A 355 -8.66 18.66 -1.59
CA ILE A 355 -10.03 18.97 -2.00
C ILE A 355 -10.20 20.45 -2.38
N GLY A 356 -10.72 20.71 -3.58
CA GLY A 356 -10.97 22.08 -4.05
C GLY A 356 -9.72 22.97 -3.97
N PHE A 357 -8.54 22.44 -4.29
CA PHE A 357 -7.25 23.00 -3.92
C PHE A 357 -7.04 24.45 -4.34
N ASP A 358 -7.35 24.79 -5.58
CA ASP A 358 -7.24 26.15 -6.12
C ASP A 358 -8.61 26.83 -6.34
N GLY A 359 -9.62 26.39 -5.59
CA GLY A 359 -11.01 26.79 -5.72
C GLY A 359 -11.79 26.03 -6.78
N THR A 360 -11.16 25.09 -7.44
CA THR A 360 -11.77 24.19 -8.43
C THR A 360 -11.53 22.73 -8.05
N ASN A 361 -12.19 21.80 -8.73
CA ASN A 361 -11.91 20.36 -8.60
C ASN A 361 -10.59 20.03 -9.33
N LEU A 362 -9.45 20.38 -8.71
CA LEU A 362 -8.13 20.29 -9.33
C LEU A 362 -7.63 18.86 -9.41
N TYR A 363 -7.77 18.10 -8.32
CA TYR A 363 -7.32 16.70 -8.22
C TYR A 363 -8.46 15.73 -8.45
N GLU A 364 -9.70 16.10 -8.12
CA GLU A 364 -10.91 15.29 -8.23
C GLU A 364 -11.69 15.59 -9.51
N HIS A 365 -12.67 14.73 -9.82
CA HIS A 365 -13.63 15.00 -10.89
C HIS A 365 -14.64 16.09 -10.48
N HIS A 366 -15.14 16.83 -11.47
CA HIS A 366 -16.16 17.85 -11.26
C HIS A 366 -17.55 17.26 -10.94
N ASP A 367 -17.91 16.14 -11.57
CA ASP A 367 -19.18 15.46 -11.34
C ASP A 367 -19.13 14.64 -10.05
N PRO A 368 -19.98 14.91 -9.04
CA PRO A 368 -20.02 14.14 -7.79
C PRO A 368 -20.24 12.65 -7.97
N ARG A 369 -20.88 12.21 -9.06
CA ARG A 369 -21.06 10.79 -9.37
C ARG A 369 -19.74 10.08 -9.73
N GLN A 370 -18.73 10.86 -10.12
CA GLN A 370 -17.38 10.37 -10.41
C GLN A 370 -16.42 10.63 -9.26
N SER A 371 -16.57 11.77 -8.56
CA SER A 371 -15.63 12.19 -7.52
C SER A 371 -15.94 11.67 -6.13
N LEU A 372 -17.18 11.26 -5.82
CA LEU A 372 -17.53 10.76 -4.50
C LEU A 372 -17.47 9.23 -4.46
N TYR A 373 -16.76 8.73 -3.45
CA TYR A 373 -16.77 7.32 -3.14
C TYR A 373 -17.97 6.98 -2.23
N ALA A 374 -18.71 5.93 -2.59
CA ALA A 374 -20.04 5.67 -2.01
C ALA A 374 -20.02 5.20 -0.54
N PHE A 375 -18.92 4.55 -0.09
CA PHE A 375 -18.88 3.92 1.23
C PHE A 375 -18.51 4.88 2.36
N ASP A 376 -17.54 5.77 2.13
CA ASP A 376 -17.00 6.65 3.17
C ASP A 376 -17.05 8.15 2.80
N GLY A 377 -17.46 8.46 1.56
CA GLY A 377 -17.54 9.82 1.05
C GLY A 377 -16.18 10.48 0.76
N SER A 378 -15.08 9.72 0.76
CA SER A 378 -13.79 10.20 0.28
C SER A 378 -13.84 10.62 -1.19
N LEU A 379 -12.83 11.33 -1.66
CA LEU A 379 -12.78 11.83 -3.03
C LEU A 379 -11.85 10.97 -3.88
N THR A 380 -12.29 10.66 -5.12
CA THR A 380 -11.50 9.93 -6.10
C THR A 380 -10.73 10.88 -7.00
N PHE A 381 -9.51 10.49 -7.38
CA PHE A 381 -8.68 11.26 -8.29
C PHE A 381 -9.20 11.25 -9.73
N ASN A 382 -8.97 12.33 -10.45
CA ASN A 382 -9.20 12.42 -11.88
C ASN A 382 -7.98 11.92 -12.67
N TYR A 383 -7.93 10.61 -12.92
CA TYR A 383 -6.80 9.96 -13.62
C TYR A 383 -6.64 10.43 -15.06
N GLY A 384 -7.70 10.94 -15.69
CA GLY A 384 -7.65 11.49 -17.04
C GLY A 384 -6.94 12.83 -17.14
N ARG A 385 -6.60 13.49 -15.99
CA ARG A 385 -5.82 14.73 -15.98
C ARG A 385 -4.34 14.42 -15.91
N PRO A 386 -3.52 14.81 -16.92
CA PRO A 386 -2.09 14.43 -16.97
C PRO A 386 -1.31 14.81 -15.71
N GLN A 387 -1.56 15.98 -15.11
CA GLN A 387 -0.85 16.43 -13.92
C GLN A 387 -1.23 15.61 -12.68
N VAL A 388 -2.46 15.10 -12.59
CA VAL A 388 -2.91 14.23 -11.49
C VAL A 388 -2.31 12.84 -11.61
N SER A 389 -2.31 12.26 -12.81
CA SER A 389 -1.61 10.99 -13.05
C SER A 389 -0.11 11.13 -12.78
N ASN A 390 0.50 12.25 -13.20
CA ASN A 390 1.90 12.56 -12.88
C ASN A 390 2.15 12.66 -11.38
N PHE A 391 1.26 13.35 -10.63
CA PHE A 391 1.33 13.45 -9.16
C PHE A 391 1.38 12.08 -8.50
N LEU A 392 0.53 11.14 -8.92
CA LEU A 392 0.45 9.80 -8.34
C LEU A 392 1.63 8.92 -8.77
N ILE A 393 2.04 8.94 -10.05
CA ILE A 393 3.21 8.15 -10.51
C ILE A 393 4.48 8.65 -9.85
N ALA A 394 4.68 9.97 -9.78
CA ALA A 394 5.81 10.57 -9.09
C ALA A 394 5.82 10.22 -7.59
N ASN A 395 4.63 10.17 -6.95
CA ASN A 395 4.48 9.77 -5.56
C ASN A 395 4.90 8.31 -5.33
N ALA A 396 4.51 7.39 -6.20
CA ALA A 396 4.94 5.99 -6.12
C ALA A 396 6.48 5.88 -6.20
N LEU A 397 7.09 6.60 -7.13
CA LEU A 397 8.55 6.64 -7.28
C LEU A 397 9.25 7.33 -6.11
N PHE A 398 8.64 8.36 -5.52
CA PHE A 398 9.16 9.04 -4.36
C PHE A 398 9.33 8.09 -3.17
N TRP A 399 8.33 7.25 -2.88
CA TRP A 399 8.42 6.29 -1.78
C TRP A 399 9.49 5.22 -2.00
N THR A 400 9.75 4.84 -3.25
CA THR A 400 10.76 3.82 -3.57
C THR A 400 12.17 4.36 -3.80
N LYS A 401 12.31 5.61 -4.30
CA LYS A 401 13.61 6.22 -4.59
C LYS A 401 14.15 7.07 -3.44
N VAL A 402 13.26 7.76 -2.71
CA VAL A 402 13.65 8.67 -1.63
C VAL A 402 13.57 7.99 -0.26
N PHE A 403 12.57 7.15 -0.05
CA PHE A 403 12.39 6.39 1.19
C PHE A 403 12.79 4.91 1.09
N HIS A 404 13.28 4.46 -0.06
CA HIS A 404 13.77 3.10 -0.33
C HIS A 404 12.76 1.97 -0.09
N ALA A 405 11.46 2.23 -0.09
CA ALA A 405 10.46 1.17 0.04
C ALA A 405 10.66 0.07 -1.03
N ASP A 406 10.49 -1.19 -0.64
CA ASP A 406 10.72 -2.35 -1.52
C ASP A 406 9.48 -2.73 -2.32
N ALA A 407 8.31 -2.34 -1.86
CA ALA A 407 7.07 -2.52 -2.59
C ALA A 407 6.03 -1.49 -2.17
N LEU A 408 5.08 -1.25 -3.08
CA LEU A 408 3.83 -0.57 -2.79
C LEU A 408 2.68 -1.56 -2.94
N ARG A 409 1.85 -1.69 -1.90
CA ARG A 409 0.58 -2.42 -1.99
C ARG A 409 -0.54 -1.42 -2.26
N LEU A 410 -1.20 -1.56 -3.40
CA LEU A 410 -2.29 -0.69 -3.82
C LEU A 410 -3.61 -1.21 -3.25
N GLU A 411 -4.21 -0.39 -2.37
CA GLU A 411 -5.47 -0.70 -1.72
C GLU A 411 -6.61 -0.69 -2.73
N ASP A 412 -7.41 -1.77 -2.71
CA ASP A 412 -8.67 -1.99 -3.44
C ASP A 412 -8.75 -1.31 -4.83
N ILE A 413 -7.92 -1.78 -5.76
CA ILE A 413 -7.91 -1.24 -7.13
C ILE A 413 -9.26 -1.40 -7.85
N SER A 414 -10.15 -2.27 -7.36
CA SER A 414 -11.49 -2.45 -7.90
C SER A 414 -12.29 -1.15 -7.92
N ARG A 415 -12.16 -0.33 -6.87
CA ARG A 415 -12.82 0.99 -6.79
C ARG A 415 -12.31 1.99 -7.82
N MET A 416 -11.08 1.78 -8.31
CA MET A 416 -10.51 2.59 -9.37
C MET A 416 -10.92 2.08 -10.75
N LEU A 417 -10.96 0.75 -10.93
CA LEU A 417 -11.25 0.09 -12.21
C LEU A 417 -12.72 0.17 -12.64
N TYR A 418 -13.67 0.31 -11.69
CA TYR A 418 -15.09 0.30 -11.99
C TYR A 418 -15.79 1.59 -11.53
N LEU A 419 -16.43 2.28 -12.47
CA LEU A 419 -17.15 3.54 -12.25
C LEU A 419 -18.40 3.38 -11.37
N ASP A 420 -18.96 2.18 -11.33
CA ASP A 420 -20.16 1.82 -10.55
C ASP A 420 -19.85 1.08 -9.24
N TYR A 421 -18.57 0.92 -8.87
CA TYR A 421 -18.17 0.19 -7.67
C TYR A 421 -18.82 0.79 -6.42
N GLY A 422 -19.65 -0.03 -5.75
CA GLY A 422 -20.39 0.39 -4.56
C GLY A 422 -21.52 1.40 -4.80
N LYS A 423 -21.87 1.71 -6.06
CA LYS A 423 -22.88 2.70 -6.44
C LYS A 423 -24.12 2.04 -7.02
N GLY A 424 -25.29 2.61 -6.69
CA GLY A 424 -26.57 2.19 -7.27
C GLY A 424 -26.85 2.80 -8.65
N PRO A 425 -27.95 2.37 -9.28
CA PRO A 425 -28.40 2.92 -10.57
C PRO A 425 -28.56 4.45 -10.50
N GLY A 426 -27.98 5.16 -11.47
CA GLY A 426 -28.01 6.63 -11.57
C GLY A 426 -27.00 7.37 -10.67
N GLN A 427 -26.21 6.63 -9.86
CA GLN A 427 -25.16 7.20 -8.99
C GLN A 427 -23.77 7.19 -9.63
N TRP A 428 -23.64 6.75 -10.87
CA TRP A 428 -22.40 6.71 -11.62
C TRP A 428 -22.61 7.15 -13.08
N VAL A 429 -21.52 7.41 -13.78
CA VAL A 429 -21.52 7.84 -15.18
C VAL A 429 -20.77 6.79 -15.99
N ALA A 430 -21.42 6.29 -17.04
CA ALA A 430 -20.82 5.32 -17.95
C ALA A 430 -19.63 5.92 -18.71
N ASN A 431 -18.66 5.06 -19.08
CA ASN A 431 -17.57 5.44 -19.96
C ASN A 431 -18.06 5.79 -21.38
N LEU A 432 -17.14 6.23 -22.24
CA LEU A 432 -17.47 6.67 -23.60
C LEU A 432 -18.06 5.55 -24.51
N TYR A 433 -17.93 4.28 -24.10
CA TYR A 433 -18.52 3.12 -24.79
C TYR A 433 -19.82 2.62 -24.14
N GLY A 434 -20.25 3.26 -23.05
CA GLY A 434 -21.45 2.88 -22.30
C GLY A 434 -21.23 1.79 -21.24
N GLY A 435 -19.99 1.38 -21.00
CA GLY A 435 -19.58 0.42 -19.97
C GLY A 435 -19.32 1.06 -18.63
N ASN A 436 -19.01 0.23 -17.63
CA ASN A 436 -18.70 0.62 -16.27
C ASN A 436 -17.20 0.62 -15.95
N GLU A 437 -16.36 0.21 -16.88
CA GLU A 437 -14.91 0.23 -16.71
C GLU A 437 -14.40 1.68 -16.73
N ASN A 438 -13.53 2.01 -15.79
CA ASN A 438 -12.84 3.29 -15.76
C ASN A 438 -11.58 3.25 -16.64
N LEU A 439 -11.73 3.65 -17.89
CA LEU A 439 -10.66 3.57 -18.88
C LEU A 439 -9.44 4.45 -18.50
N ASP A 440 -9.66 5.58 -17.85
CA ASP A 440 -8.58 6.47 -17.40
C ASP A 440 -7.75 5.79 -16.30
N ALA A 441 -8.38 5.04 -15.39
CA ALA A 441 -7.68 4.29 -14.35
C ALA A 441 -6.92 3.07 -14.93
N VAL A 442 -7.47 2.40 -15.95
CA VAL A 442 -6.78 1.31 -16.64
C VAL A 442 -5.48 1.81 -17.29
N GLU A 443 -5.56 2.92 -18.05
CA GLU A 443 -4.38 3.53 -18.65
C GLU A 443 -3.40 4.06 -17.59
N PHE A 444 -3.91 4.60 -16.48
CA PHE A 444 -3.08 5.02 -15.35
C PHE A 444 -2.27 3.84 -14.79
N PHE A 445 -2.88 2.67 -14.55
CA PHE A 445 -2.16 1.50 -14.02
C PHE A 445 -1.11 0.97 -14.98
N LYS A 446 -1.44 0.87 -16.27
CA LYS A 446 -0.48 0.46 -17.30
C LYS A 446 0.74 1.42 -17.33
N HIS A 447 0.47 2.72 -17.29
CA HIS A 447 1.50 3.75 -17.28
C HIS A 447 2.32 3.73 -15.98
N LEU A 448 1.66 3.68 -14.82
CA LEU A 448 2.30 3.57 -13.51
C LEU A 448 3.26 2.39 -13.49
N ASN A 449 2.80 1.17 -13.77
CA ASN A 449 3.60 -0.04 -13.65
C ASN A 449 4.75 -0.07 -14.66
N SER A 450 4.53 0.39 -15.90
CA SER A 450 5.60 0.50 -16.92
C SER A 450 6.72 1.43 -16.49
N ILE A 451 6.39 2.59 -15.89
CA ILE A 451 7.39 3.54 -15.39
C ILE A 451 8.02 3.05 -14.09
N PHE A 452 7.21 2.51 -13.19
CA PHE A 452 7.66 2.01 -11.89
C PHE A 452 8.72 0.91 -12.04
N HIS A 453 8.49 -0.10 -12.86
CA HIS A 453 9.45 -1.18 -13.11
C HIS A 453 10.74 -0.69 -13.76
N LYS A 454 10.66 0.35 -14.58
CA LYS A 454 11.82 0.95 -15.22
C LYS A 454 12.69 1.78 -14.26
N GLU A 455 12.06 2.46 -13.30
CA GLU A 455 12.69 3.54 -12.53
C GLU A 455 12.94 3.20 -11.06
N SER A 456 12.37 2.10 -10.51
CA SER A 456 12.38 1.82 -9.06
C SER A 456 13.35 0.72 -8.60
N ASP A 457 14.34 0.35 -9.42
CA ASP A 457 15.44 -0.55 -9.05
C ASP A 457 15.00 -1.86 -8.34
N GLY A 458 14.04 -2.57 -8.95
CA GLY A 458 13.59 -3.89 -8.48
C GLY A 458 12.58 -3.86 -7.34
N ALA A 459 12.00 -2.70 -7.01
CA ALA A 459 10.83 -2.62 -6.13
C ALA A 459 9.59 -3.18 -6.84
N LEU A 460 8.56 -3.56 -6.06
CA LEU A 460 7.38 -4.29 -6.51
C LEU A 460 6.10 -3.47 -6.39
N THR A 461 5.12 -3.81 -7.23
CA THR A 461 3.72 -3.36 -7.07
C THR A 461 2.81 -4.55 -6.79
N ILE A 462 1.97 -4.44 -5.75
CA ILE A 462 1.06 -5.48 -5.29
C ILE A 462 -0.36 -4.95 -5.34
N ALA A 463 -1.25 -5.63 -6.07
CA ALA A 463 -2.65 -5.24 -6.19
C ALA A 463 -3.53 -5.96 -5.15
N GLN A 464 -4.28 -5.21 -4.35
CA GLN A 464 -5.48 -5.75 -3.71
C GLN A 464 -6.66 -5.49 -4.64
N ASP A 465 -7.25 -6.56 -5.16
CA ASP A 465 -8.40 -6.50 -6.06
C ASP A 465 -9.48 -7.47 -5.58
N SER A 466 -10.63 -6.93 -5.21
CA SER A 466 -11.82 -7.68 -4.81
C SER A 466 -12.75 -8.02 -5.99
N SER A 467 -12.42 -7.52 -7.19
CA SER A 467 -13.16 -7.79 -8.42
C SER A 467 -12.59 -9.01 -9.18
N GLN A 468 -13.22 -9.32 -10.28
CA GLN A 468 -12.75 -10.35 -11.21
C GLN A 468 -12.01 -9.75 -12.43
N TRP A 469 -11.35 -8.60 -12.25
CA TRP A 469 -10.58 -8.00 -13.33
C TRP A 469 -9.47 -8.94 -13.79
N PRO A 470 -9.39 -9.24 -15.10
CA PRO A 470 -8.40 -10.18 -15.62
C PRO A 470 -7.05 -9.51 -15.87
N MET A 471 -5.98 -10.32 -15.98
CA MET A 471 -4.65 -9.89 -16.42
C MET A 471 -4.05 -8.77 -15.56
N VAL A 472 -4.31 -8.80 -14.24
CA VAL A 472 -3.77 -7.80 -13.30
C VAL A 472 -2.26 -7.89 -13.24
N THR A 473 -1.69 -9.11 -13.23
CA THR A 473 -0.25 -9.35 -13.14
C THR A 473 0.42 -9.67 -14.49
N THR A 474 -0.33 -9.56 -15.58
CA THR A 474 0.22 -9.65 -16.93
C THR A 474 0.90 -8.32 -17.29
N PRO A 475 2.07 -8.32 -17.96
CA PRO A 475 2.75 -7.10 -18.39
C PRO A 475 1.86 -6.16 -19.21
N ALA A 476 2.09 -4.85 -19.10
CA ALA A 476 1.33 -3.85 -19.85
C ALA A 476 1.49 -3.99 -21.37
N GLU A 477 2.65 -4.47 -21.85
CA GLU A 477 2.95 -4.75 -23.24
C GLU A 477 2.10 -5.92 -23.80
N GLU A 478 1.57 -6.78 -22.92
CA GLU A 478 0.67 -7.89 -23.24
C GLU A 478 -0.81 -7.55 -22.90
N ASP A 479 -1.11 -6.25 -22.78
CA ASP A 479 -2.42 -5.68 -22.47
C ASP A 479 -2.93 -5.91 -21.03
N GLY A 480 -2.06 -6.35 -20.11
CA GLY A 480 -2.34 -6.44 -18.68
C GLY A 480 -2.17 -5.12 -17.94
N LEU A 481 -2.42 -5.12 -16.63
CA LEU A 481 -2.21 -3.94 -15.79
C LEU A 481 -0.76 -3.78 -15.32
N GLY A 482 0.05 -4.85 -15.37
CA GLY A 482 1.47 -4.84 -15.11
C GLY A 482 1.90 -4.95 -13.64
N PHE A 483 1.03 -5.34 -12.72
CA PHE A 483 1.41 -5.57 -11.33
C PHE A 483 2.31 -6.81 -11.18
N ASP A 484 3.16 -6.83 -10.17
CA ASP A 484 3.99 -8.00 -9.85
C ASP A 484 3.18 -9.11 -9.19
N TYR A 485 2.31 -8.73 -8.24
CA TYR A 485 1.46 -9.65 -7.49
C TYR A 485 0.03 -9.14 -7.34
N LYS A 486 -0.88 -10.10 -7.14
CA LYS A 486 -2.29 -9.86 -6.81
C LYS A 486 -2.67 -10.65 -5.55
N TRP A 487 -3.35 -10.05 -4.58
CA TRP A 487 -3.92 -10.78 -3.46
C TRP A 487 -5.01 -11.74 -3.91
N ASN A 488 -4.96 -12.99 -3.44
CA ASN A 488 -5.96 -14.00 -3.74
C ASN A 488 -7.12 -13.94 -2.75
N ARG A 489 -8.01 -12.96 -2.90
CA ARG A 489 -9.19 -12.82 -2.02
C ARG A 489 -10.10 -14.06 -2.09
N GLY A 490 -10.29 -14.66 -3.27
CA GLY A 490 -11.11 -15.85 -3.43
C GLY A 490 -10.61 -17.06 -2.63
N PHE A 491 -9.28 -17.25 -2.52
CA PHE A 491 -8.70 -18.26 -1.64
C PHE A 491 -8.97 -17.94 -0.16
N ASN A 492 -8.75 -16.70 0.23
CA ASN A 492 -8.93 -16.28 1.63
C ASN A 492 -10.36 -16.47 2.09
N ASP A 493 -11.32 -15.92 1.34
CA ASP A 493 -12.74 -15.96 1.68
C ASP A 493 -13.21 -17.42 1.81
N SER A 494 -12.88 -18.27 0.81
CA SER A 494 -13.22 -19.70 0.83
C SER A 494 -12.58 -20.44 2.03
N LEU A 495 -11.32 -20.13 2.34
CA LEU A 495 -10.63 -20.76 3.47
C LEU A 495 -11.24 -20.32 4.80
N ILE A 496 -11.53 -19.04 4.98
CA ILE A 496 -12.14 -18.50 6.20
C ILE A 496 -13.55 -19.09 6.40
N GLU A 497 -14.40 -19.06 5.37
CA GLU A 497 -15.75 -19.62 5.42
C GLU A 497 -15.73 -21.11 5.78
N TYR A 498 -14.84 -21.89 5.13
CA TYR A 498 -14.67 -23.32 5.45
C TYR A 498 -14.22 -23.52 6.89
N MET A 499 -13.31 -22.72 7.40
CA MET A 499 -12.76 -22.88 8.76
C MET A 499 -13.74 -22.41 9.85
N GLN A 500 -14.71 -21.56 9.54
CA GLN A 500 -15.80 -21.19 10.45
C GLN A 500 -16.78 -22.34 10.71
N LEU A 501 -16.85 -23.32 9.80
CA LEU A 501 -17.70 -24.49 9.97
C LEU A 501 -17.16 -25.42 11.06
N ASP A 502 -18.07 -26.00 11.86
CA ASP A 502 -17.68 -27.13 12.73
C ASP A 502 -17.14 -28.28 11.86
N PRO A 503 -16.04 -28.95 12.24
CA PRO A 503 -15.41 -30.01 11.46
C PRO A 503 -16.36 -31.11 10.96
N ILE A 504 -17.46 -31.37 11.67
CA ILE A 504 -18.46 -32.38 11.26
C ILE A 504 -19.27 -31.96 10.03
N PHE A 505 -19.32 -30.66 9.74
CA PHE A 505 -20.07 -30.12 8.59
C PHE A 505 -19.19 -29.77 7.38
N ARG A 506 -17.87 -29.92 7.48
CA ARG A 506 -16.91 -29.53 6.45
C ARG A 506 -16.93 -30.41 5.19
N GLY A 507 -17.36 -31.68 5.31
CA GLY A 507 -17.35 -32.62 4.18
C GLY A 507 -18.03 -32.12 2.90
N PRO A 508 -19.27 -31.61 2.94
CA PRO A 508 -19.94 -31.03 1.76
C PRO A 508 -19.23 -29.81 1.14
N HIS A 509 -18.43 -29.11 1.93
CA HIS A 509 -17.70 -27.89 1.52
C HIS A 509 -16.25 -28.14 1.09
N HIS A 510 -15.84 -29.42 0.96
CA HIS A 510 -14.47 -29.80 0.61
C HIS A 510 -13.99 -29.19 -0.71
N SER A 511 -14.88 -28.99 -1.69
CA SER A 511 -14.55 -28.36 -2.96
C SER A 511 -14.08 -26.91 -2.84
N GLU A 512 -14.46 -26.19 -1.79
CA GLU A 512 -14.07 -24.81 -1.55
C GLU A 512 -12.56 -24.69 -1.30
N LEU A 513 -11.96 -25.69 -0.62
CA LEU A 513 -10.52 -25.73 -0.38
C LEU A 513 -9.67 -25.97 -1.64
N ILE A 514 -10.23 -26.66 -2.63
CA ILE A 514 -9.48 -27.08 -3.83
C ILE A 514 -9.75 -26.17 -5.03
N PHE A 515 -10.81 -25.36 -4.97
CA PHE A 515 -11.24 -24.54 -6.10
C PHE A 515 -10.19 -23.50 -6.50
N SER A 516 -9.45 -22.95 -5.57
CA SER A 516 -8.37 -21.99 -5.83
C SER A 516 -7.32 -22.53 -6.82
N MET A 517 -7.05 -23.83 -6.80
CA MET A 517 -6.08 -24.46 -7.72
C MET A 517 -6.56 -24.50 -9.18
N VAL A 518 -7.85 -24.26 -9.45
CA VAL A 518 -8.40 -24.19 -10.81
C VAL A 518 -7.89 -22.94 -11.54
N TYR A 519 -7.69 -21.85 -10.80
CA TYR A 519 -7.25 -20.56 -11.36
C TYR A 519 -5.89 -20.08 -10.82
N ASN A 520 -5.21 -20.85 -9.97
CA ASN A 520 -3.99 -20.44 -9.26
C ASN A 520 -2.87 -19.90 -10.18
N TYR A 521 -2.83 -20.34 -11.44
CA TYR A 521 -1.81 -19.93 -12.40
C TYR A 521 -2.27 -18.87 -13.39
N SER A 522 -3.45 -18.27 -13.18
CA SER A 522 -3.94 -17.17 -14.01
C SER A 522 -3.31 -15.83 -13.67
N GLU A 523 -2.81 -15.70 -12.42
CA GLU A 523 -2.17 -14.50 -11.90
C GLU A 523 -1.00 -14.90 -10.98
N ASN A 524 -0.12 -13.95 -10.65
CA ASN A 524 0.90 -14.13 -9.63
C ASN A 524 0.30 -13.88 -8.25
N PHE A 525 -0.37 -14.89 -7.69
CA PHE A 525 -1.12 -14.71 -6.46
C PHE A 525 -0.24 -14.64 -5.20
N MET A 526 -0.68 -13.78 -4.27
CA MET A 526 -0.23 -13.70 -2.89
C MET A 526 -1.41 -14.04 -1.97
N LEU A 527 -1.21 -14.94 -1.01
CA LEU A 527 -2.21 -15.33 -0.02
C LEU A 527 -2.07 -14.39 1.17
N ALA A 528 -3.10 -13.60 1.44
CA ALA A 528 -3.06 -12.56 2.46
C ALA A 528 -4.21 -12.74 3.46
N LEU A 529 -3.89 -13.08 4.71
CA LEU A 529 -4.77 -12.87 5.86
C LEU A 529 -4.46 -11.49 6.42
N ASP A 530 -5.21 -10.52 5.95
CA ASP A 530 -4.93 -9.10 6.18
C ASP A 530 -5.70 -8.53 7.38
N GLN A 531 -5.52 -7.24 7.60
CA GLN A 531 -6.18 -6.49 8.67
C GLN A 531 -7.72 -6.54 8.56
N GLU A 532 -8.30 -6.55 7.35
CA GLU A 532 -9.75 -6.61 7.18
C GLU A 532 -10.33 -7.94 7.66
N ASP A 533 -9.60 -9.05 7.45
CA ASP A 533 -10.03 -10.39 7.86
C ASP A 533 -10.05 -10.56 9.39
N VAL A 534 -9.30 -9.75 10.14
CA VAL A 534 -9.11 -9.90 11.59
C VAL A 534 -9.62 -8.72 12.42
N SER A 535 -10.32 -7.77 11.82
CA SER A 535 -10.82 -6.55 12.47
C SER A 535 -12.34 -6.43 12.46
N GLY A 536 -12.83 -5.45 13.19
CA GLY A 536 -14.23 -5.04 13.19
C GLY A 536 -15.21 -6.17 13.51
N LYS A 537 -16.24 -6.31 12.70
CA LYS A 537 -17.31 -7.32 12.89
C LYS A 537 -16.83 -8.74 12.61
N ASN A 538 -15.79 -8.93 11.82
CA ASN A 538 -15.23 -10.24 11.52
C ASN A 538 -14.62 -10.86 12.79
N GLY A 539 -14.05 -10.07 13.68
CA GLY A 539 -13.35 -10.56 14.86
C GLY A 539 -11.97 -11.11 14.51
N SER A 540 -11.23 -11.62 15.47
CA SER A 540 -9.93 -12.27 15.22
C SER A 540 -10.11 -13.66 14.61
N MET A 541 -9.09 -14.20 13.91
CA MET A 541 -9.14 -15.60 13.43
C MET A 541 -9.44 -16.59 14.55
N TYR A 542 -8.92 -16.35 15.77
CA TYR A 542 -9.24 -17.17 16.93
C TYR A 542 -10.74 -17.15 17.28
N SER A 543 -11.42 -16.00 17.17
CA SER A 543 -12.84 -15.88 17.45
C SER A 543 -13.70 -16.57 16.38
N GLN A 544 -13.27 -16.56 15.14
CA GLN A 544 -14.00 -17.07 13.98
C GLN A 544 -14.02 -18.60 13.91
N VAL A 545 -12.95 -19.31 14.33
CA VAL A 545 -12.93 -20.77 14.27
C VAL A 545 -13.73 -21.40 15.43
N PRO A 546 -14.42 -22.56 15.21
CA PRO A 546 -15.26 -23.20 16.21
C PRO A 546 -14.47 -23.95 17.29
N GLY A 547 -15.13 -24.24 18.39
CA GLY A 547 -14.64 -25.12 19.44
C GLY A 547 -14.14 -24.42 20.70
N ARG A 548 -13.58 -25.22 21.63
CA ARG A 548 -12.90 -24.73 22.83
C ARG A 548 -11.47 -24.32 22.48
N LYS A 549 -10.76 -23.64 23.38
CA LYS A 549 -9.42 -23.09 23.18
C LYS A 549 -8.45 -24.08 22.48
N GLN A 550 -8.30 -25.29 23.01
CA GLN A 550 -7.40 -26.30 22.42
C GLN A 550 -7.79 -26.66 20.97
N THR A 551 -9.09 -26.85 20.72
CA THR A 551 -9.63 -27.11 19.37
C THR A 551 -9.45 -25.92 18.44
N LYS A 552 -9.69 -24.70 18.92
CA LYS A 552 -9.46 -23.47 18.16
C LYS A 552 -8.00 -23.32 17.73
N LEU A 553 -7.06 -23.53 18.65
CA LEU A 553 -5.62 -23.49 18.32
C LEU A 553 -5.22 -24.61 17.35
N ALA A 554 -5.80 -25.82 17.46
CA ALA A 554 -5.58 -26.89 16.49
C ALA A 554 -6.12 -26.52 15.09
N ASN A 555 -7.35 -25.95 15.02
CA ASN A 555 -7.91 -25.41 13.77
C ASN A 555 -6.99 -24.37 13.12
N LEU A 556 -6.51 -23.40 13.90
CA LEU A 556 -5.59 -22.37 13.39
C LEU A 556 -4.24 -22.94 12.95
N ARG A 557 -3.70 -23.95 13.66
CA ARG A 557 -2.48 -24.64 13.20
C ARG A 557 -2.69 -25.32 11.84
N ALA A 558 -3.83 -25.97 11.65
CA ALA A 558 -4.17 -26.62 10.38
C ALA A 558 -4.40 -25.58 9.27
N MET A 559 -5.13 -24.50 9.54
CA MET A 559 -5.41 -23.41 8.61
C MET A 559 -4.14 -22.72 8.12
N TYR A 560 -3.32 -22.23 9.03
CA TYR A 560 -2.07 -21.53 8.68
C TYR A 560 -1.05 -22.48 8.05
N GLY A 561 -1.04 -23.75 8.50
CA GLY A 561 -0.24 -24.78 7.85
C GLY A 561 -0.65 -25.03 6.41
N TYR A 562 -1.95 -25.14 6.11
CA TYR A 562 -2.45 -25.29 4.74
C TYR A 562 -2.13 -24.06 3.89
N MET A 563 -2.37 -22.86 4.41
CA MET A 563 -2.04 -21.61 3.71
C MET A 563 -0.53 -21.54 3.38
N MET A 564 0.33 -21.97 4.31
CA MET A 564 1.79 -21.98 4.11
C MET A 564 2.22 -22.99 3.04
N LEU A 565 1.51 -24.11 2.90
CA LEU A 565 1.78 -25.18 1.93
C LEU A 565 1.15 -24.92 0.55
N HIS A 566 0.12 -24.10 0.44
CA HIS A 566 -0.53 -23.72 -0.83
C HIS A 566 0.41 -22.85 -1.67
N PRO A 567 0.43 -22.95 -3.01
CA PRO A 567 1.20 -22.03 -3.86
C PRO A 567 0.81 -20.55 -3.68
N GLY A 568 1.77 -19.67 -3.82
CA GLY A 568 1.64 -18.21 -3.68
C GLY A 568 2.43 -17.64 -2.49
N LYS A 569 2.78 -16.35 -2.52
CA LYS A 569 3.47 -15.66 -1.42
C LYS A 569 2.52 -15.47 -0.24
N LYS A 570 3.04 -15.13 0.94
CA LYS A 570 2.30 -15.17 2.21
C LYS A 570 2.27 -13.82 2.90
N LEU A 571 1.09 -13.44 3.42
CA LEU A 571 0.94 -12.30 4.32
C LEU A 571 0.04 -12.68 5.50
N PHE A 572 0.43 -12.21 6.69
CA PHE A 572 -0.36 -12.34 7.90
C PHE A 572 -0.40 -11.00 8.66
N ALA A 573 -1.61 -10.57 9.02
CA ALA A 573 -1.80 -9.42 9.88
C ALA A 573 -1.27 -9.68 11.29
N MET A 574 -0.80 -8.63 11.95
CA MET A 574 -0.33 -8.65 13.33
C MET A 574 -1.38 -9.24 14.28
N GLY A 575 -0.95 -10.06 15.24
CA GLY A 575 -1.81 -10.77 16.20
C GLY A 575 -2.28 -12.16 15.74
N CYS A 576 -2.19 -12.49 14.43
CA CYS A 576 -2.46 -13.84 13.94
C CYS A 576 -1.51 -14.86 14.54
N GLU A 577 -0.23 -14.52 14.65
CA GLU A 577 0.86 -15.39 15.10
C GLU A 577 0.82 -15.75 16.59
N ILE A 578 0.05 -15.00 17.38
CA ILE A 578 -0.17 -15.27 18.80
C ILE A 578 -1.58 -15.81 19.10
N ALA A 579 -2.39 -16.07 18.06
CA ALA A 579 -3.80 -16.44 18.17
C ALA A 579 -4.58 -15.47 19.06
N GLN A 580 -4.45 -14.17 18.81
CA GLN A 580 -5.12 -13.10 19.54
C GLN A 580 -6.63 -13.33 19.61
N LYS A 581 -7.25 -13.10 20.78
CA LYS A 581 -8.67 -13.34 20.98
C LYS A 581 -9.54 -12.16 20.51
N ALA A 582 -9.11 -10.95 20.81
CA ALA A 582 -9.83 -9.75 20.40
C ALA A 582 -9.62 -9.45 18.91
N ALA A 583 -10.60 -8.82 18.29
CA ALA A 583 -10.43 -8.24 16.97
C ALA A 583 -9.32 -7.17 16.99
N LEU A 584 -8.63 -7.02 15.89
CA LEU A 584 -7.68 -5.94 15.72
C LEU A 584 -8.43 -4.61 15.63
N SER A 585 -8.00 -3.61 16.38
CA SER A 585 -8.47 -2.24 16.28
C SER A 585 -7.34 -1.25 16.53
N PRO A 586 -7.46 0.00 16.06
CA PRO A 586 -6.46 1.04 16.31
C PRO A 586 -6.21 1.25 17.82
N GLU A 587 -7.27 1.14 18.63
CA GLU A 587 -7.22 1.41 20.07
C GLU A 587 -6.68 0.24 20.89
N SER A 588 -7.00 -1.01 20.50
CA SER A 588 -6.62 -2.19 21.28
C SER A 588 -5.30 -2.81 20.85
N GLY A 589 -4.93 -2.65 19.58
CA GLY A 589 -3.68 -3.19 19.03
C GLY A 589 -3.51 -4.70 19.22
N VAL A 590 -2.24 -5.12 19.33
CA VAL A 590 -1.87 -6.52 19.57
C VAL A 590 -1.92 -6.82 21.06
N ASP A 591 -2.67 -7.87 21.46
CA ASP A 591 -2.77 -8.36 22.85
C ASP A 591 -1.53 -9.18 23.24
N TRP A 592 -0.41 -8.50 23.50
CA TRP A 592 0.82 -9.16 23.92
C TRP A 592 0.69 -9.97 25.22
N LYS A 593 -0.31 -9.67 26.07
CA LYS A 593 -0.60 -10.43 27.28
C LYS A 593 -1.12 -11.84 27.01
N ALA A 594 -1.62 -12.09 25.79
CA ALA A 594 -1.96 -13.45 25.35
C ALA A 594 -0.77 -14.41 25.49
N LEU A 595 0.47 -13.92 25.41
CA LEU A 595 1.68 -14.72 25.58
C LEU A 595 2.02 -15.07 27.02
N ASP A 596 1.28 -14.58 28.02
CA ASP A 596 1.37 -15.07 29.41
C ASP A 596 0.86 -16.52 29.51
N ASP A 597 -0.01 -16.91 28.58
CA ASP A 597 -0.54 -18.28 28.47
C ASP A 597 0.42 -19.21 27.70
N GLU A 598 0.66 -20.40 28.23
CA GLU A 598 1.57 -21.40 27.66
C GLU A 598 1.11 -21.88 26.28
N GLN A 599 -0.20 -22.10 26.08
CA GLN A 599 -0.72 -22.58 24.80
C GLN A 599 -0.54 -21.54 23.68
N ASN A 600 -0.65 -20.25 23.97
CA ASN A 600 -0.39 -19.19 23.01
C ASN A 600 1.13 -19.08 22.70
N ARG A 601 2.01 -19.29 23.70
CA ARG A 601 3.47 -19.37 23.45
C ARG A 601 3.82 -20.56 22.53
N GLN A 602 3.24 -21.73 22.80
CA GLN A 602 3.42 -22.91 21.95
C GLN A 602 2.86 -22.70 20.54
N PHE A 603 1.73 -22.02 20.41
CA PHE A 603 1.16 -21.64 19.11
C PHE A 603 2.08 -20.70 18.35
N ARG A 604 2.62 -19.65 19.00
CA ARG A 604 3.61 -18.78 18.39
C ARG A 604 4.88 -19.53 17.97
N ALA A 605 5.34 -20.47 18.76
CA ALA A 605 6.48 -21.31 18.40
C ALA A 605 6.21 -22.16 17.13
N TYR A 606 4.97 -22.67 16.99
CA TYR A 606 4.54 -23.34 15.75
C TYR A 606 4.58 -22.38 14.56
N PHE A 607 4.04 -21.17 14.74
CA PHE A 607 4.01 -20.18 13.67
C PHE A 607 5.42 -19.78 13.20
N ALA A 608 6.33 -19.54 14.14
CA ALA A 608 7.74 -19.28 13.83
C ALA A 608 8.41 -20.46 13.12
N ALA A 609 8.10 -21.70 13.54
CA ALA A 609 8.60 -22.91 12.87
C ALA A 609 8.07 -23.03 11.42
N LEU A 610 6.81 -22.65 11.16
CA LEU A 610 6.24 -22.60 9.81
C LEU A 610 6.96 -21.58 8.90
N LEU A 611 7.22 -20.38 9.41
CA LEU A 611 7.93 -19.33 8.66
C LEU A 611 9.38 -19.76 8.35
N SER A 612 10.11 -20.30 9.33
CA SER A 612 11.46 -20.85 9.07
C SER A 612 11.40 -21.99 8.06
N PHE A 613 10.44 -22.90 8.20
CA PHE A 613 10.25 -24.02 7.30
C PHE A 613 9.94 -23.54 5.87
N TYR A 614 9.07 -22.52 5.69
CA TYR A 614 8.79 -21.91 4.39
C TYR A 614 10.07 -21.38 3.76
N ARG A 615 10.85 -20.60 4.49
CA ARG A 615 12.07 -19.96 3.99
C ARG A 615 13.17 -20.97 3.63
N GLU A 616 13.27 -22.09 4.36
CA GLU A 616 14.31 -23.09 4.20
C GLU A 616 14.00 -24.16 3.12
N ASN A 617 12.77 -24.19 2.60
CA ASN A 617 12.35 -25.23 1.66
C ASN A 617 11.89 -24.62 0.32
N PRO A 618 12.77 -24.59 -0.72
CA PRO A 618 12.46 -24.04 -2.04
C PRO A 618 11.22 -24.64 -2.70
N ALA A 619 10.87 -25.88 -2.38
CA ALA A 619 9.64 -26.51 -2.84
C ALA A 619 8.36 -25.73 -2.50
N LEU A 620 8.40 -24.83 -1.52
CA LEU A 620 7.24 -24.03 -1.09
C LEU A 620 7.10 -22.66 -1.77
N TYR A 621 8.13 -22.23 -2.53
CA TYR A 621 8.10 -20.88 -3.14
C TYR A 621 8.74 -20.78 -4.52
N ALA A 622 9.71 -21.67 -4.87
CA ALA A 622 10.50 -21.49 -6.10
C ALA A 622 9.68 -21.65 -7.38
N LEU A 623 8.63 -22.48 -7.34
CA LEU A 623 7.73 -22.77 -8.46
C LEU A 623 6.27 -22.45 -8.14
N ASP A 624 6.01 -21.40 -7.34
CA ASP A 624 4.64 -21.00 -6.94
C ASP A 624 3.74 -20.68 -8.14
N TYR A 625 4.32 -20.14 -9.21
CA TYR A 625 3.61 -19.67 -10.40
C TYR A 625 3.77 -20.63 -11.59
N SER A 626 4.18 -21.87 -11.31
CA SER A 626 4.32 -22.92 -12.31
C SER A 626 3.58 -24.19 -11.88
N PRO A 627 2.81 -24.83 -12.78
CA PRO A 627 2.10 -26.08 -12.49
C PRO A 627 3.02 -27.22 -12.00
N GLU A 628 4.28 -27.21 -12.38
CA GLU A 628 5.27 -28.20 -11.96
C GLU A 628 5.57 -28.15 -10.45
N GLY A 629 5.28 -27.02 -9.78
CA GLY A 629 5.49 -26.84 -8.35
C GLY A 629 4.47 -27.52 -7.45
N PHE A 630 3.35 -28.02 -8.00
CA PHE A 630 2.24 -28.58 -7.24
C PHE A 630 1.62 -29.82 -7.94
N GLU A 631 1.29 -30.85 -7.18
CA GLU A 631 0.57 -32.01 -7.69
C GLU A 631 -0.37 -32.59 -6.63
N TRP A 632 -1.63 -32.77 -6.96
CA TRP A 632 -2.57 -33.49 -6.12
C TRP A 632 -2.26 -34.99 -6.08
N ILE A 633 -2.21 -35.56 -4.90
CA ILE A 633 -2.20 -37.02 -4.66
C ILE A 633 -3.63 -37.47 -4.34
N ASN A 634 -4.30 -36.78 -3.41
CA ASN A 634 -5.68 -37.06 -3.05
C ASN A 634 -6.38 -35.75 -2.64
N ASN A 635 -7.38 -35.36 -3.41
CA ASN A 635 -8.23 -34.20 -3.17
C ASN A 635 -9.72 -34.54 -3.14
N ILE A 636 -10.06 -35.85 -3.11
CA ILE A 636 -11.44 -36.33 -3.16
C ILE A 636 -11.94 -36.92 -1.84
N SER A 637 -11.10 -36.95 -0.82
CA SER A 637 -11.43 -37.49 0.50
C SER A 637 -12.26 -36.52 1.36
N ALA A 638 -13.41 -36.10 0.80
CA ALA A 638 -14.33 -35.13 1.42
C ALA A 638 -14.90 -35.64 2.77
N ASN A 639 -15.19 -36.94 2.90
CA ASN A 639 -15.73 -37.52 4.12
C ASN A 639 -14.71 -37.52 5.28
N GLU A 640 -13.44 -37.60 4.95
CA GLU A 640 -12.31 -37.53 5.89
C GLU A 640 -11.85 -36.08 6.12
N ASN A 641 -12.31 -35.11 5.34
CA ASN A 641 -11.81 -33.74 5.30
C ASN A 641 -10.29 -33.68 5.12
N MET A 642 -9.75 -34.53 4.22
CA MET A 642 -8.30 -34.72 4.06
C MET A 642 -7.85 -34.33 2.66
N LEU A 643 -6.70 -33.66 2.59
CA LEU A 643 -5.99 -33.32 1.35
C LEU A 643 -4.58 -33.89 1.40
N VAL A 644 -4.13 -34.44 0.28
CA VAL A 644 -2.75 -34.93 0.10
C VAL A 644 -2.21 -34.40 -1.23
N PHE A 645 -1.07 -33.74 -1.18
CA PHE A 645 -0.43 -33.17 -2.36
C PHE A 645 1.09 -33.10 -2.22
N LEU A 646 1.74 -32.86 -3.34
CA LEU A 646 3.18 -32.62 -3.41
C LEU A 646 3.47 -31.15 -3.63
N ARG A 647 4.55 -30.68 -3.01
CA ARG A 647 5.22 -29.43 -3.36
C ARG A 647 6.60 -29.75 -3.89
N ARG A 648 6.98 -29.08 -4.98
CA ARG A 648 8.22 -29.37 -5.69
C ARG A 648 9.03 -28.10 -5.98
N SER A 649 10.32 -28.23 -6.03
CA SER A 649 11.25 -27.30 -6.65
C SER A 649 11.81 -27.90 -7.94
N ALA A 650 12.76 -27.23 -8.56
CA ALA A 650 13.52 -27.79 -9.69
C ALA A 650 14.41 -28.98 -9.31
N ILE A 651 14.60 -29.22 -8.00
CA ILE A 651 15.44 -30.28 -7.43
C ILE A 651 14.52 -31.37 -6.84
N GLU A 652 14.57 -32.58 -7.39
CA GLU A 652 13.67 -33.66 -6.98
C GLU A 652 13.81 -34.04 -5.49
N GLU A 653 15.01 -33.98 -4.93
CA GLU A 653 15.30 -34.27 -3.52
C GLU A 653 14.64 -33.32 -2.53
N GLU A 654 14.19 -32.15 -3.01
CA GLU A 654 13.47 -31.19 -2.22
C GLU A 654 11.95 -31.42 -2.17
N THR A 655 11.47 -32.44 -2.90
CA THR A 655 10.03 -32.76 -2.94
C THR A 655 9.47 -33.01 -1.55
N LEU A 656 8.35 -32.36 -1.26
CA LEU A 656 7.60 -32.48 -0.03
C LEU A 656 6.26 -33.16 -0.30
N LEU A 657 5.93 -34.18 0.54
CA LEU A 657 4.59 -34.74 0.61
C LEU A 657 3.85 -34.05 1.77
N CYS A 658 2.77 -33.38 1.46
CA CYS A 658 1.96 -32.60 2.37
C CYS A 658 0.63 -33.31 2.63
N VAL A 659 0.29 -33.53 3.90
CA VAL A 659 -0.96 -34.15 4.34
C VAL A 659 -1.66 -33.17 5.26
N VAL A 660 -2.89 -32.79 4.93
CA VAL A 660 -3.72 -31.85 5.71
C VAL A 660 -5.00 -32.56 6.11
N ASN A 661 -5.34 -32.49 7.38
CA ASN A 661 -6.57 -33.07 7.94
C ASN A 661 -7.37 -31.97 8.68
N PHE A 662 -8.51 -31.65 8.15
CA PHE A 662 -9.43 -30.68 8.75
C PHE A 662 -10.56 -31.33 9.56
N SER A 663 -10.54 -32.67 9.74
CA SER A 663 -11.47 -33.37 10.62
C SER A 663 -10.97 -33.41 12.07
N ASN A 664 -11.87 -33.62 12.99
CA ASN A 664 -11.57 -33.81 14.41
C ASN A 664 -11.14 -35.26 14.76
N LEU A 665 -10.84 -36.09 13.75
CA LEU A 665 -10.44 -37.48 13.92
C LEU A 665 -8.95 -37.69 13.63
N THR A 666 -8.27 -38.41 14.52
CA THR A 666 -6.90 -38.88 14.26
C THR A 666 -6.96 -40.24 13.53
N TYR A 667 -6.36 -40.30 12.34
CA TYR A 667 -6.31 -41.53 11.55
C TYR A 667 -5.00 -42.26 11.82
N LYS A 668 -5.09 -43.38 12.53
CA LYS A 668 -3.90 -44.24 12.78
C LYS A 668 -3.72 -45.27 11.68
N ASN A 669 -2.44 -45.44 11.25
CA ASN A 669 -2.10 -46.40 10.19
C ASN A 669 -2.83 -46.15 8.85
N HIS A 670 -3.12 -44.86 8.56
CA HIS A 670 -3.79 -44.43 7.33
C HIS A 670 -2.86 -44.65 6.13
N LYS A 671 -3.42 -45.17 5.04
CA LYS A 671 -2.68 -45.49 3.82
C LYS A 671 -2.84 -44.35 2.83
N ILE A 672 -1.72 -43.86 2.33
CA ILE A 672 -1.69 -42.78 1.30
C ILE A 672 -0.74 -43.21 0.17
N GLY A 673 -1.13 -42.81 -1.06
CA GLY A 673 -0.31 -42.97 -2.25
C GLY A 673 0.93 -42.08 -2.22
N VAL A 674 2.03 -42.54 -2.81
CA VAL A 674 3.26 -41.75 -2.93
C VAL A 674 3.87 -41.90 -4.33
N PRO A 675 4.56 -40.80 -4.83
CA PRO A 675 4.93 -40.69 -6.24
C PRO A 675 5.99 -41.73 -6.69
N PHE A 676 6.83 -42.23 -5.80
CA PHE A 676 7.91 -43.17 -6.15
C PHE A 676 8.25 -44.12 -5.01
N HIS A 677 9.00 -45.15 -5.35
CA HIS A 677 9.60 -46.02 -4.33
C HIS A 677 10.69 -45.25 -3.60
N GLY A 678 10.59 -45.20 -2.25
CA GLY A 678 11.51 -44.37 -1.50
C GLY A 678 11.26 -44.33 0.01
N LYS A 679 11.97 -43.39 0.64
CA LYS A 679 11.89 -43.11 2.08
C LYS A 679 11.20 -41.80 2.29
N TYR A 680 10.31 -41.76 3.28
CA TYR A 680 9.48 -40.61 3.64
C TYR A 680 9.70 -40.28 5.11
N LYS A 681 10.41 -39.20 5.40
CA LYS A 681 10.72 -38.73 6.74
C LYS A 681 9.82 -37.53 7.10
N GLU A 682 9.02 -37.67 8.17
CA GLU A 682 8.29 -36.52 8.71
C GLU A 682 9.28 -35.46 9.20
N ILE A 683 9.12 -34.22 8.76
CA ILE A 683 10.02 -33.11 9.05
C ILE A 683 9.29 -31.96 9.75
N LEU A 684 7.98 -31.87 9.61
CA LEU A 684 7.12 -30.96 10.36
C LEU A 684 5.76 -31.61 10.60
N ASN A 685 5.25 -31.48 11.83
CA ASN A 685 3.90 -31.92 12.22
C ASN A 685 3.31 -30.93 13.21
N SER A 686 2.14 -30.38 12.89
CA SER A 686 1.47 -29.35 13.70
C SER A 686 0.95 -29.86 15.03
N ASP A 687 0.80 -31.19 15.19
CA ASP A 687 0.33 -31.83 16.42
C ASP A 687 1.47 -32.27 17.36
N SER A 688 2.70 -31.82 17.09
CA SER A 688 3.83 -31.99 17.99
C SER A 688 3.55 -31.35 19.36
N VAL A 689 3.94 -31.99 20.44
CA VAL A 689 3.77 -31.51 21.82
C VAL A 689 4.42 -30.13 22.03
N VAL A 690 5.55 -29.86 21.37
CA VAL A 690 6.24 -28.55 21.45
C VAL A 690 5.40 -27.40 20.92
N PHE A 691 4.42 -27.70 20.07
CA PHE A 691 3.48 -26.75 19.49
C PHE A 691 2.10 -26.76 20.18
N GLY A 692 1.97 -27.44 21.33
CA GLY A 692 0.71 -27.58 22.04
C GLY A 692 -0.24 -28.61 21.42
N GLY A 693 0.27 -29.53 20.61
CA GLY A 693 -0.46 -30.69 20.08
C GLY A 693 -0.48 -31.91 21.03
N GLU A 694 -1.16 -32.96 20.61
CA GLU A 694 -1.32 -34.20 21.37
C GLU A 694 -0.20 -35.21 21.12
N GLY A 695 0.71 -34.95 20.18
CA GLY A 695 1.88 -35.79 19.87
C GLY A 695 1.58 -36.94 18.90
N ASN A 696 0.53 -36.82 18.05
CA ASN A 696 0.26 -37.81 16.99
C ASN A 696 1.20 -37.60 15.80
N VAL A 697 2.48 -38.00 15.98
CA VAL A 697 3.58 -37.80 15.03
C VAL A 697 4.11 -39.10 14.46
N ASN A 698 4.91 -39.03 13.38
CA ASN A 698 5.55 -40.20 12.74
C ASN A 698 7.09 -40.15 12.91
N PRO A 699 7.63 -40.53 14.08
CA PRO A 699 9.05 -40.37 14.41
C PRO A 699 9.98 -41.26 13.59
N ARG A 700 9.46 -42.36 12.99
CA ARG A 700 10.24 -43.30 12.18
C ARG A 700 10.07 -43.00 10.71
N VAL A 701 11.17 -43.03 9.94
CA VAL A 701 11.14 -42.98 8.48
C VAL A 701 10.23 -44.08 7.95
N LYS A 702 9.32 -43.72 7.05
CA LYS A 702 8.43 -44.62 6.34
C LYS A 702 9.09 -45.05 5.03
N THR A 703 9.15 -46.34 4.77
CA THR A 703 9.57 -46.87 3.47
C THR A 703 8.31 -47.23 2.69
N SER A 704 8.23 -46.79 1.44
CA SER A 704 7.12 -47.12 0.57
C SER A 704 7.02 -48.61 0.27
N ARG A 705 5.82 -49.06 -0.02
CA ARG A 705 5.54 -50.44 -0.46
C ARG A 705 4.87 -50.38 -1.83
N ALA A 706 5.11 -51.41 -2.64
CA ALA A 706 4.38 -51.61 -3.89
C ALA A 706 2.95 -52.10 -3.58
N ASP A 707 2.12 -51.18 -3.10
CA ASP A 707 0.75 -51.42 -2.68
C ASP A 707 -0.06 -50.18 -3.13
N GLU A 708 -0.83 -50.32 -4.21
CA GLU A 708 -1.56 -49.23 -4.90
C GLU A 708 -2.47 -48.48 -3.94
N CYS A 709 -2.36 -47.15 -3.98
CA CYS A 709 -3.25 -46.23 -3.27
C CYS A 709 -3.33 -44.88 -4.01
N ASP A 710 -4.48 -44.23 -4.00
CA ASP A 710 -4.67 -42.93 -4.63
C ASP A 710 -4.20 -42.90 -6.11
N GLU A 711 -4.47 -43.99 -6.84
CA GLU A 711 -4.05 -44.23 -8.23
C GLU A 711 -2.52 -44.29 -8.45
N LEU A 712 -1.73 -44.33 -7.38
CA LEU A 712 -0.27 -44.45 -7.40
C LEU A 712 0.17 -45.88 -7.05
N PRO A 713 1.25 -46.41 -7.70
CA PRO A 713 1.68 -47.77 -7.51
C PRO A 713 2.33 -48.05 -6.15
N ASN A 714 2.74 -46.97 -5.46
CA ASN A 714 3.41 -47.07 -4.15
C ASN A 714 2.59 -46.36 -3.07
N SER A 715 2.67 -46.84 -1.84
CA SER A 715 2.03 -46.23 -0.68
C SER A 715 2.88 -46.30 0.57
N ILE A 716 2.56 -45.45 1.53
CA ILE A 716 3.06 -45.51 2.91
C ILE A 716 1.88 -45.53 3.89
N ARG A 717 2.17 -45.96 5.14
CA ARG A 717 1.18 -45.89 6.23
C ARG A 717 1.66 -44.99 7.33
N ILE A 718 0.84 -43.99 7.65
CA ILE A 718 1.16 -42.93 8.60
C ILE A 718 0.06 -42.74 9.64
N THR A 719 0.39 -42.04 10.71
CA THR A 719 -0.58 -41.39 11.59
C THR A 719 -0.85 -39.99 11.07
N VAL A 720 -2.12 -39.67 10.87
CA VAL A 720 -2.56 -38.32 10.47
C VAL A 720 -3.27 -37.68 11.66
N PRO A 721 -2.75 -36.58 12.23
CA PRO A 721 -3.36 -35.95 13.41
C PRO A 721 -4.71 -35.31 13.07
N ALA A 722 -5.59 -35.19 14.06
CA ALA A 722 -6.81 -34.41 13.96
C ALA A 722 -6.48 -32.92 13.84
N LEU A 723 -7.22 -32.17 13.01
CA LEU A 723 -7.07 -30.71 12.84
C LEU A 723 -5.58 -30.32 12.70
N GLY A 724 -4.87 -31.00 11.77
CA GLY A 724 -3.43 -30.80 11.68
C GLY A 724 -2.83 -31.11 10.32
N ILE A 725 -1.55 -30.78 10.20
CA ILE A 725 -0.73 -31.06 9.02
C ILE A 725 0.45 -31.98 9.38
N SER A 726 0.85 -32.79 8.41
CA SER A 726 2.10 -33.58 8.45
C SER A 726 2.84 -33.41 7.13
N ILE A 727 4.12 -33.08 7.21
CA ILE A 727 4.97 -32.84 6.03
C ILE A 727 6.12 -33.82 6.04
N PHE A 728 6.30 -34.48 4.91
CA PHE A 728 7.36 -35.46 4.74
C PHE A 728 8.32 -35.03 3.64
N ARG A 729 9.62 -35.14 3.89
CA ARG A 729 10.64 -35.08 2.85
C ARG A 729 10.68 -36.43 2.14
N CYS A 730 10.66 -36.38 0.82
CA CYS A 730 10.64 -37.54 -0.04
C CYS A 730 12.06 -37.81 -0.56
N THR A 731 12.56 -39.04 -0.38
CA THR A 731 13.85 -39.43 -0.93
C THR A 731 13.63 -40.67 -1.78
N ARG A 732 13.90 -40.58 -3.08
CA ARG A 732 13.84 -41.73 -4.00
C ARG A 732 14.91 -42.75 -3.62
N VAL A 733 14.57 -44.02 -3.70
CA VAL A 733 15.52 -45.12 -3.60
C VAL A 733 15.59 -45.77 -4.97
N GLU A 734 16.74 -45.72 -5.60
CA GLU A 734 17.00 -46.44 -6.85
C GLU A 734 16.93 -47.96 -6.59
N LEU A 735 16.12 -48.63 -7.40
CA LEU A 735 16.00 -50.06 -7.37
C LEU A 735 16.92 -50.66 -8.44
N THR A 736 17.56 -51.78 -8.12
CA THR A 736 18.21 -52.59 -9.18
C THR A 736 17.13 -53.15 -10.11
N LYS A 737 17.50 -53.48 -11.36
CA LYS A 737 16.57 -54.07 -12.33
C LYS A 737 15.88 -55.32 -11.79
N GLU A 738 16.62 -56.14 -11.01
CA GLU A 738 16.10 -57.33 -10.36
C GLU A 738 15.07 -57.02 -9.28
N GLU A 739 15.29 -55.96 -8.51
CA GLU A 739 14.34 -55.49 -7.51
C GLU A 739 13.09 -54.87 -8.12
N GLU A 740 13.22 -54.14 -9.25
CA GLU A 740 12.08 -53.64 -10.01
C GLU A 740 11.22 -54.76 -10.56
N GLU A 741 11.84 -55.82 -11.13
CA GLU A 741 11.13 -57.01 -11.63
C GLU A 741 10.42 -57.75 -10.51
N ALA A 742 11.10 -57.98 -9.39
CA ALA A 742 10.53 -58.63 -8.21
C ALA A 742 9.35 -57.84 -7.61
N LEU A 743 9.41 -56.49 -7.61
CA LEU A 743 8.31 -55.64 -7.19
C LEU A 743 7.13 -55.67 -8.16
N ARG A 744 7.39 -55.66 -9.48
CA ARG A 744 6.36 -55.81 -10.52
C ARG A 744 5.67 -57.18 -10.43
N GLU A 745 6.38 -58.24 -10.15
CA GLU A 745 5.81 -59.58 -9.94
C GLU A 745 4.96 -59.66 -8.68
N LYS A 746 5.42 -59.08 -7.58
CA LYS A 746 4.64 -59.00 -6.32
C LYS A 746 3.36 -58.16 -6.52
N ALA A 747 3.43 -57.06 -7.26
CA ALA A 747 2.25 -56.25 -7.59
C ALA A 747 1.23 -56.98 -8.50
N ARG A 748 1.72 -57.86 -9.39
CA ARG A 748 0.87 -58.72 -10.24
C ARG A 748 0.26 -59.90 -9.48
N SER A 749 0.91 -60.40 -8.48
CA SER A 749 0.48 -61.57 -7.64
C SER A 749 -0.38 -61.16 -6.44
N ALA A 750 -0.50 -59.88 -6.11
CA ALA A 750 -1.40 -59.41 -5.04
C ALA A 750 -2.87 -59.67 -5.41
N PRO A 751 -3.68 -60.32 -4.53
CA PRO A 751 -5.08 -60.61 -4.84
C PRO A 751 -5.82 -59.31 -5.11
N LYS A 752 -6.38 -59.15 -6.33
CA LYS A 752 -7.27 -58.08 -6.70
C LYS A 752 -8.46 -58.11 -5.74
N ALA A 753 -8.47 -57.21 -4.76
CA ALA A 753 -9.63 -57.01 -3.91
C ALA A 753 -10.80 -56.66 -4.84
N GLY A 754 -11.81 -57.52 -4.83
CA GLY A 754 -12.87 -57.54 -5.82
C GLY A 754 -13.60 -56.21 -5.95
N ARG A 755 -13.40 -55.53 -7.04
CA ARG A 755 -14.28 -54.46 -7.51
C ARG A 755 -15.64 -55.06 -7.85
N LYS A 756 -16.64 -54.97 -7.00
CA LYS A 756 -18.03 -55.04 -7.40
C LYS A 756 -18.36 -53.80 -8.25
N ILE A 757 -18.12 -53.96 -9.56
CA ILE A 757 -18.64 -52.98 -10.54
C ILE A 757 -20.13 -53.20 -10.59
N VAL A 758 -20.90 -52.32 -9.99
CA VAL A 758 -22.35 -52.21 -10.26
C VAL A 758 -22.47 -51.58 -11.65
N ARG A 759 -22.44 -52.44 -12.69
CA ARG A 759 -22.88 -52.05 -14.01
C ARG A 759 -24.38 -51.77 -13.98
N LYS A 760 -24.82 -50.51 -13.94
CA LYS A 760 -26.15 -50.15 -14.38
C LYS A 760 -26.24 -50.41 -15.89
N THR A 761 -26.94 -51.49 -16.21
CA THR A 761 -27.34 -51.85 -17.58
C THR A 761 -28.17 -50.67 -18.13
N ALA A 762 -27.61 -49.95 -19.10
CA ALA A 762 -28.38 -49.10 -20.01
C ALA A 762 -29.14 -50.00 -20.96
N GLN A 763 -30.43 -50.08 -20.79
CA GLN A 763 -31.34 -50.67 -21.80
C GLN A 763 -31.31 -49.82 -23.07
N LYS A 764 -30.79 -50.42 -24.13
CA LYS A 764 -31.04 -49.97 -25.50
C LYS A 764 -32.50 -50.20 -25.85
N ASN A 765 -33.20 -49.17 -26.26
CA ASN A 765 -34.39 -49.27 -27.08
C ASN A 765 -34.13 -48.83 -28.50
N PRO A 766 -34.60 -49.54 -29.51
CA PRO A 766 -34.35 -49.20 -30.90
C PRO A 766 -35.41 -48.26 -31.50
N SER A 767 -34.86 -47.44 -32.36
CA SER A 767 -35.41 -46.75 -33.55
C SER A 767 -36.90 -46.62 -33.76
N SER A 768 -37.27 -45.51 -34.20
CA SER A 768 -38.10 -45.10 -35.39
C SER A 768 -39.30 -44.20 -35.05
N GLY A 769 -39.31 -43.05 -35.70
CA GLY A 769 -40.54 -42.63 -36.37
C GLY A 769 -41.15 -41.30 -35.93
N LYS A 770 -40.92 -40.33 -36.75
CA LYS A 770 -41.83 -39.25 -37.19
C LYS A 770 -42.18 -38.07 -36.26
N ALA A 771 -41.94 -36.96 -36.84
CA ALA A 771 -42.28 -35.58 -36.46
C ALA A 771 -43.80 -35.33 -36.37
N SER A 772 -44.15 -34.40 -35.49
CA SER A 772 -45.01 -33.23 -35.71
C SER A 772 -45.69 -32.75 -34.42
N PRO A 773 -46.31 -31.54 -34.33
CA PRO A 773 -45.70 -30.37 -33.70
C PRO A 773 -46.50 -29.75 -32.54
N VAL A 774 -45.82 -28.82 -31.81
CA VAL A 774 -46.35 -27.64 -31.12
C VAL A 774 -47.51 -27.78 -30.13
N LYS A 775 -47.24 -27.42 -28.85
CA LYS A 775 -48.05 -26.41 -28.13
C LYS A 775 -47.21 -25.71 -27.06
N LYS A 776 -47.22 -24.38 -27.13
CA LYS A 776 -46.72 -23.39 -26.18
C LYS A 776 -47.46 -23.47 -24.84
N GLY A 777 -46.73 -23.14 -23.78
CA GLY A 777 -47.28 -22.45 -22.63
C GLY A 777 -47.02 -23.06 -21.28
N ARG A 778 -46.01 -22.50 -20.55
CA ARG A 778 -46.23 -21.95 -19.21
C ARG A 778 -44.93 -21.31 -18.67
N THR A 779 -45.02 -20.04 -18.56
CA THR A 779 -44.35 -19.03 -17.76
C THR A 779 -43.37 -19.48 -16.70
N LYS A 780 -42.15 -18.94 -16.84
CA LYS A 780 -41.15 -18.75 -15.76
C LYS A 780 -41.71 -17.75 -14.72
N ARG A 781 -41.91 -18.17 -13.50
CA ARG A 781 -41.99 -17.27 -12.34
C ARG A 781 -40.55 -16.87 -11.97
N SER A 782 -40.31 -15.59 -11.91
CA SER A 782 -38.98 -15.03 -11.65
C SER A 782 -38.66 -15.02 -10.16
N LEU A 783 -37.39 -15.22 -9.85
CA LEU A 783 -36.77 -15.07 -8.51
C LEU A 783 -37.04 -13.73 -7.81
N LYS A 784 -37.76 -12.82 -8.46
CA LYS A 784 -38.07 -11.50 -7.91
C LYS A 784 -39.24 -11.51 -6.93
N GLU A 785 -40.11 -12.50 -6.96
CA GLU A 785 -41.25 -12.59 -6.07
C GLU A 785 -40.96 -13.28 -4.71
N GLU A 786 -39.86 -14.03 -4.61
CA GLU A 786 -39.38 -14.60 -3.32
C GLU A 786 -38.56 -13.63 -2.45
N LEU A 787 -38.05 -12.55 -3.06
CA LEU A 787 -37.32 -11.50 -2.32
C LEU A 787 -38.24 -10.41 -1.78
N GLU A 788 -39.43 -10.19 -2.35
CA GLU A 788 -40.37 -9.18 -1.86
C GLU A 788 -41.21 -9.64 -0.65
N GLU A 789 -41.33 -10.94 -0.42
CA GLU A 789 -42.03 -11.47 0.78
C GLU A 789 -41.15 -11.48 2.05
N LYS A 790 -39.83 -11.35 1.92
CA LYS A 790 -38.92 -11.29 3.10
C LYS A 790 -38.65 -9.88 3.61
N THR A 791 -39.00 -8.84 2.84
CA THR A 791 -38.70 -7.44 3.22
C THR A 791 -39.87 -6.77 3.98
N GLN A 792 -41.02 -7.44 4.17
CA GLN A 792 -42.19 -6.88 4.89
C GLN A 792 -42.38 -7.36 6.33
N THR A 793 -41.42 -8.06 6.94
CA THR A 793 -41.55 -8.58 8.30
C THR A 793 -40.49 -8.07 9.31
N GLU A 794 -39.69 -7.08 9.01
CA GLU A 794 -38.69 -6.51 9.95
C GLU A 794 -38.87 -5.03 10.32
N ASP A 795 -40.03 -4.45 10.12
CA ASP A 795 -40.33 -3.09 10.60
C ASP A 795 -41.28 -3.10 11.85
N TYR A 796 -41.06 -3.95 12.83
CA TYR A 796 -41.58 -3.79 14.22
C TYR A 796 -40.80 -4.67 15.20
N ARG A 797 -39.65 -4.14 15.69
CA ARG A 797 -39.23 -4.28 17.10
C ARG A 797 -37.97 -3.47 17.38
#